data_c59a6975a6543dc1d8becfd45d5e44d7
#
_entry.id   c59a6975a6543dc1d8becfd45d5e44d7
#
_cell.length_a   1.000
_cell.length_b   1.000
_cell.length_c   1.000
_cell.angle_alpha   90.00
_cell.angle_beta   90.00
_cell.angle_gamma   90.00
#
_symmetry.space_group_name_H-M   'P 1'
#
loop_
_entity.id
_entity.type
_entity.pdbx_description
1 polymer ?
#
loop_
_entity_poly.entity_id
_entity_poly.type
_entity_poly.pdbx_seq_one_letter_code
_entity_poly.pdbx_strand_id
1 'polypeptide(L)'
;MELHKKQALLLALLLMPLHGLQTSAQPQSTPSTQLAPTATPTLWGANAKTYAGHLPVHVDSGRIYMEIPTACIGRDVLISAQINRGFDFNAHPIKSLGVVQIVAPNDESILLKPLKNVAEGEIMAVKNAADRGIIHPVLGRTKAGAAVIDITNELLTGKQWFSYQELYTIRDMVPDLSSLLDVKANNGITQFRIRRYHGQQAEEGNFSSSMIVLPEASVPLELSCWVQLLPQTYAPIRLATKGVENLTVPTESTSPTAQNNMPIQRWALNRPLTFYIDSLFPPQYIGAVKAGVAAWNKALADAGIPNALQVEQVTPQTDVIQPRMYVSFELGQHETTSEMLCHPLSGELLRGWINVGKAVLEGRKLDYFLYLPHFDMRFWDKNSTDAIVQETIQGRVMAKVAKVLGISSETDYGPSALQLTDADRRAVAYAYATAQGNTPYEQRADLIKRLSIKPQAASGDTLAFDKRVQIMDNVLQLMPQIDQKANMAKFKKEQGFALWHLYRDAVGTYGEQLVALSETFYKENPTPLQRTAMRLLSKYIMLADSGLESKRINENQLTSKGHELGMSLDGVFGNLFSTNTFNMLLKQGTKRGGYDINEHIGILCDAFFNNIETSHMPSNYLANLQLRYIMALNKAAKDAHKGSKLQLCLQHKIATTRTMLATMAQKCNSNEGKAWYKLLQNRR
;
A
#
# COMPACT_ATOMS: atom_id res chain seq x y z
N MET A 1 31.94 -3.35 32.05
CA MET A 1 31.89 -2.71 33.40
C MET A 1 31.93 -1.17 33.34
N GLU A 2 31.74 -0.58 32.15
CA GLU A 2 31.68 0.90 31.98
C GLU A 2 30.30 1.48 31.64
N LEU A 3 29.32 0.61 31.39
CA LEU A 3 27.98 1.05 31.01
C LEU A 3 27.08 1.41 32.22
N HIS A 4 27.43 1.01 33.42
CA HIS A 4 26.66 1.29 34.63
C HIS A 4 27.03 2.56 35.37
N LYS A 5 28.14 3.23 35.00
CA LYS A 5 28.55 4.49 35.66
C LYS A 5 27.90 5.77 35.08
N LYS A 6 27.30 5.70 33.89
CA LYS A 6 26.63 6.87 33.27
C LYS A 6 25.15 7.04 33.64
N GLN A 7 24.50 6.01 34.19
CA GLN A 7 23.10 6.11 34.65
C GLN A 7 22.96 6.63 36.09
N ALA A 8 23.99 6.57 36.89
CA ALA A 8 23.94 7.08 38.27
C ALA A 8 24.13 8.61 38.40
N LEU A 9 24.60 9.27 37.34
CA LEU A 9 24.83 10.72 37.37
C LEU A 9 23.60 11.55 36.94
N LEU A 10 22.62 10.93 36.30
CA LEU A 10 21.39 11.60 35.84
C LEU A 10 20.25 11.60 36.89
N LEU A 11 20.36 10.76 37.93
CA LEU A 11 19.33 10.69 39.00
C LEU A 11 19.63 11.56 40.19
N ALA A 12 20.83 12.17 40.31
CA ALA A 12 21.24 13.00 41.43
C ALA A 12 20.88 14.50 41.30
N LEU A 13 20.33 14.93 40.16
CA LEU A 13 19.98 16.35 39.91
C LEU A 13 18.49 16.68 40.08
N LEU A 14 17.66 15.77 40.58
CA LEU A 14 16.20 15.92 40.69
C LEU A 14 15.67 16.01 42.13
N LEU A 15 16.52 16.15 43.13
CA LEU A 15 16.08 16.28 44.51
C LEU A 15 16.86 17.42 45.23
N MET A 16 16.48 18.64 44.94
CA MET A 16 16.75 19.77 45.86
C MET A 16 15.45 20.46 46.23
N PRO A 17 15.17 20.68 47.52
CA PRO A 17 13.94 21.33 47.96
C PRO A 17 14.02 22.85 47.76
N LEU A 18 12.99 23.42 47.15
CA LEU A 18 12.75 24.86 47.07
C LEU A 18 12.37 25.39 48.44
N HIS A 19 13.26 26.12 49.06
CA HIS A 19 12.94 26.98 50.21
C HIS A 19 12.43 28.32 49.69
N GLY A 20 11.26 28.69 50.15
CA GLY A 20 10.58 29.92 49.78
C GLY A 20 11.26 31.18 50.31
N LEU A 21 11.22 32.19 49.49
CA LEU A 21 11.40 33.58 49.90
C LEU A 21 10.07 34.31 49.66
N GLN A 22 9.31 34.52 50.71
CA GLN A 22 8.23 35.49 50.73
C GLN A 22 8.83 36.89 50.88
N THR A 23 8.63 37.74 49.91
CA THR A 23 8.75 39.17 50.06
C THR A 23 7.39 39.81 49.80
N SER A 24 6.81 40.31 50.87
CA SER A 24 5.61 41.13 50.83
C SER A 24 5.95 42.53 50.28
N ALA A 25 5.30 42.88 49.15
CA ALA A 25 5.25 44.27 48.70
C ALA A 25 3.80 44.74 48.68
N GLN A 26 3.54 45.78 49.43
CA GLN A 26 2.26 46.51 49.45
C GLN A 26 2.04 47.22 48.11
N PRO A 27 0.81 47.28 47.59
CA PRO A 27 0.51 48.04 46.37
C PRO A 27 0.41 49.55 46.69
N GLN A 28 1.29 50.32 46.10
CA GLN A 28 1.09 51.75 45.95
C GLN A 28 0.10 52.02 44.80
N SER A 29 -0.98 52.73 45.12
CA SER A 29 -1.94 53.30 44.22
C SER A 29 -1.32 54.44 43.39
N THR A 30 -1.13 54.21 42.10
CA THR A 30 -0.84 55.25 41.11
C THR A 30 -2.15 55.65 40.40
N PRO A 31 -2.34 56.94 40.05
CA PRO A 31 -3.60 57.43 39.47
C PRO A 31 -3.79 56.94 38.04
N SER A 32 -5.00 56.52 37.75
CA SER A 32 -5.47 56.11 36.43
C SER A 32 -5.35 57.27 35.43
N THR A 33 -4.34 57.23 34.61
CA THR A 33 -4.32 58.01 33.36
C THR A 33 -5.23 57.28 32.38
N GLN A 34 -6.36 57.89 32.00
CA GLN A 34 -7.16 57.46 30.87
C GLN A 34 -6.28 57.52 29.62
N LEU A 35 -5.82 56.36 29.18
CA LEU A 35 -5.22 56.20 27.87
C LEU A 35 -6.32 56.42 26.81
N ALA A 36 -6.10 57.39 25.92
CA ALA A 36 -6.88 57.59 24.72
C ALA A 36 -7.00 56.26 23.95
N PRO A 37 -8.08 56.01 23.22
CA PRO A 37 -8.25 54.76 22.47
C PRO A 37 -7.08 54.65 21.49
N THR A 38 -6.15 53.76 21.81
CA THR A 38 -5.06 53.40 20.94
C THR A 38 -5.69 52.85 19.67
N ALA A 39 -5.41 53.51 18.54
CA ALA A 39 -5.76 53.02 17.21
C ALA A 39 -5.33 51.53 17.12
N THR A 40 -6.25 50.64 16.82
CA THR A 40 -5.96 49.23 16.60
C THR A 40 -4.79 49.14 15.61
N PRO A 41 -3.65 48.56 15.97
CA PRO A 41 -2.54 48.48 15.02
C PRO A 41 -3.04 47.78 13.74
N THR A 42 -2.86 48.42 12.62
CA THR A 42 -3.14 47.79 11.31
C THR A 42 -2.13 46.67 11.16
N LEU A 43 -2.60 45.43 11.18
CA LEU A 43 -1.78 44.22 11.11
C LEU A 43 -1.05 44.06 9.77
N TRP A 44 -1.51 44.80 8.75
CA TRP A 44 -0.92 44.87 7.41
C TRP A 44 -1.08 46.27 6.84
N GLY A 45 -0.26 46.61 5.83
CA GLY A 45 -0.24 47.92 5.20
C GLY A 45 -1.44 48.20 4.27
N ALA A 46 -1.63 49.44 3.88
CA ALA A 46 -2.71 49.87 2.99
C ALA A 46 -2.69 49.18 1.59
N ASN A 47 -1.54 48.65 1.18
CA ASN A 47 -1.34 47.97 -0.10
C ASN A 47 -1.54 46.45 -0.03
N ALA A 48 -1.96 45.88 1.13
CA ALA A 48 -2.18 44.46 1.28
C ALA A 48 -3.27 43.97 0.33
N LYS A 49 -3.01 42.87 -0.36
CA LYS A 49 -4.03 42.19 -1.15
C LYS A 49 -4.86 41.28 -0.25
N THR A 50 -6.16 41.45 -0.27
CA THR A 50 -7.10 40.65 0.49
C THR A 50 -7.84 39.69 -0.41
N TYR A 51 -7.90 38.43 0.00
CA TYR A 51 -8.62 37.34 -0.64
C TYR A 51 -9.75 36.91 0.30
N ALA A 52 -10.98 37.24 -0.10
CA ALA A 52 -12.17 36.95 0.72
C ALA A 52 -12.50 35.45 0.69
N GLY A 53 -12.97 34.92 1.83
CA GLY A 53 -13.36 33.53 1.97
C GLY A 53 -13.84 33.28 3.42
N HIS A 54 -14.14 32.02 3.78
CA HIS A 54 -14.47 31.67 5.16
C HIS A 54 -13.27 31.86 6.12
N LEU A 55 -12.06 31.74 5.60
CA LEU A 55 -10.79 32.05 6.24
C LEU A 55 -10.09 33.09 5.36
N PRO A 56 -10.38 34.39 5.54
CA PRO A 56 -9.81 35.44 4.70
C PRO A 56 -8.28 35.46 4.79
N VAL A 57 -7.61 35.76 3.65
CA VAL A 57 -6.17 35.81 3.54
C VAL A 57 -5.72 37.19 3.12
N HIS A 58 -4.66 37.70 3.74
CA HIS A 58 -4.03 38.96 3.40
C HIS A 58 -2.57 38.72 3.05
N VAL A 59 -2.14 39.28 1.93
CA VAL A 59 -0.75 39.22 1.47
C VAL A 59 -0.17 40.60 1.46
N ASP A 60 0.84 40.84 2.26
CA ASP A 60 1.52 42.12 2.37
C ASP A 60 3.04 41.94 2.47
N SER A 61 3.76 42.59 1.58
CA SER A 61 5.24 42.64 1.63
C SER A 61 5.93 41.29 1.78
N GLY A 62 5.39 40.25 1.12
CA GLY A 62 5.90 38.88 1.17
C GLY A 62 5.42 38.06 2.37
N ARG A 63 4.64 38.64 3.29
CA ARG A 63 4.00 37.93 4.37
C ARG A 63 2.58 37.53 4.03
N ILE A 64 2.13 36.42 4.60
CA ILE A 64 0.83 35.81 4.34
C ILE A 64 0.10 35.63 5.68
N TYR A 65 -0.97 36.36 5.87
CA TYR A 65 -1.78 36.33 7.06
C TYR A 65 -3.11 35.66 6.78
N MET A 66 -3.61 34.90 7.75
CA MET A 66 -4.95 34.27 7.69
C MET A 66 -5.79 34.72 8.87
N GLU A 67 -7.01 35.18 8.57
CA GLU A 67 -8.01 35.44 9.59
C GLU A 67 -8.71 34.13 9.97
N ILE A 68 -8.88 33.97 11.28
CA ILE A 68 -9.67 32.87 11.86
C ILE A 68 -10.90 33.49 12.54
N PRO A 69 -12.02 33.58 11.84
CA PRO A 69 -13.27 34.06 12.43
C PRO A 69 -13.70 33.21 13.62
N THR A 70 -14.31 33.81 14.63
CA THR A 70 -14.78 33.11 15.83
C THR A 70 -15.74 31.94 15.47
N ALA A 71 -16.54 32.10 14.40
CA ALA A 71 -17.43 31.06 13.90
C ALA A 71 -16.69 29.82 13.32
N CYS A 72 -15.38 29.95 13.08
CA CYS A 72 -14.55 28.84 12.60
C CYS A 72 -13.83 28.07 13.74
N ILE A 73 -13.88 28.57 14.95
CA ILE A 73 -13.36 27.84 16.10
C ILE A 73 -14.23 26.59 16.35
N GLY A 74 -13.58 25.46 16.55
CA GLY A 74 -14.22 24.14 16.67
C GLY A 74 -14.57 23.49 15.33
N ARG A 75 -14.32 24.15 14.19
CA ARG A 75 -14.60 23.63 12.86
C ARG A 75 -13.41 22.81 12.34
N ASP A 76 -13.72 21.86 11.48
CA ASP A 76 -12.74 21.02 10.80
C ASP A 76 -12.27 21.69 9.51
N VAL A 77 -10.99 21.62 9.24
CA VAL A 77 -10.32 22.15 8.06
C VAL A 77 -9.48 21.07 7.42
N LEU A 78 -9.58 20.91 6.11
CA LEU A 78 -8.67 20.08 5.34
C LEU A 78 -7.50 20.93 4.85
N ILE A 79 -6.27 20.54 5.24
CA ILE A 79 -5.03 21.06 4.69
C ILE A 79 -4.40 19.97 3.84
N SER A 80 -4.29 20.23 2.53
CA SER A 80 -3.75 19.28 1.57
C SER A 80 -2.81 19.97 0.60
N ALA A 81 -1.82 19.26 0.10
CA ALA A 81 -0.84 19.82 -0.83
C ALA A 81 -0.42 18.80 -1.90
N GLN A 82 0.07 19.33 -3.02
CA GLN A 82 0.63 18.53 -4.10
C GLN A 82 1.78 19.29 -4.80
N ILE A 83 2.68 18.54 -5.41
CA ILE A 83 3.65 19.06 -6.38
C ILE A 83 2.90 19.21 -7.71
N ASN A 84 2.78 20.43 -8.22
CA ASN A 84 2.19 20.65 -9.54
C ASN A 84 3.19 20.33 -10.65
N ARG A 85 4.42 20.81 -10.46
CA ARG A 85 5.55 20.64 -11.39
C ARG A 85 6.86 20.59 -10.59
N GLY A 86 7.75 19.73 -11.02
CA GLY A 86 9.09 19.65 -10.47
C GLY A 86 9.59 18.21 -10.46
N PHE A 87 10.87 18.02 -10.76
CA PHE A 87 11.42 16.71 -11.09
C PHE A 87 10.55 16.03 -12.17
N ASP A 88 10.29 14.73 -12.04
CA ASP A 88 9.46 13.98 -12.98
C ASP A 88 8.00 13.83 -12.49
N PHE A 89 7.55 14.74 -11.59
CA PHE A 89 6.21 14.68 -11.00
C PHE A 89 5.30 15.78 -11.52
N ASN A 90 4.05 15.41 -11.75
CA ASN A 90 2.97 16.30 -12.15
C ASN A 90 1.72 15.98 -11.32
N ALA A 91 1.17 16.97 -10.64
CA ALA A 91 0.00 16.81 -9.77
C ALA A 91 0.16 15.65 -8.75
N HIS A 92 1.36 15.49 -8.20
CA HIS A 92 1.69 14.43 -7.23
C HIS A 92 1.31 14.86 -5.81
N PRO A 93 0.52 14.07 -5.07
CA PRO A 93 0.19 14.36 -3.68
C PRO A 93 1.44 14.32 -2.81
N ILE A 94 1.46 15.16 -1.78
CA ILE A 94 2.50 15.15 -0.76
C ILE A 94 1.89 15.06 0.62
N LYS A 95 2.64 14.47 1.54
CA LYS A 95 2.21 14.34 2.94
C LYS A 95 1.84 15.70 3.50
N SER A 96 0.63 15.83 4.01
CA SER A 96 0.06 17.06 4.55
C SER A 96 -0.63 16.79 5.89
N LEU A 97 -1.02 17.85 6.59
CA LEU A 97 -1.73 17.72 7.86
C LEU A 97 -3.04 16.92 7.76
N GLY A 98 -3.65 16.90 6.57
CA GLY A 98 -4.96 16.27 6.41
C GLY A 98 -6.05 17.09 7.10
N VAL A 99 -6.93 16.40 7.82
CA VAL A 99 -8.04 17.06 8.55
C VAL A 99 -7.58 17.49 9.93
N VAL A 100 -7.71 18.78 10.21
CA VAL A 100 -7.40 19.40 11.49
C VAL A 100 -8.63 20.14 12.04
N GLN A 101 -8.76 20.22 13.36
CA GLN A 101 -9.72 21.08 14.02
C GLN A 101 -9.08 22.38 14.44
N ILE A 102 -9.73 23.51 14.21
CA ILE A 102 -9.30 24.81 14.69
C ILE A 102 -9.69 24.93 16.16
N VAL A 103 -8.73 25.06 17.06
CA VAL A 103 -8.94 25.23 18.49
C VAL A 103 -8.30 26.53 18.95
N ALA A 104 -8.97 27.28 19.79
CA ALA A 104 -8.42 28.45 20.48
C ALA A 104 -8.20 28.09 21.97
N PRO A 105 -7.00 27.64 22.36
CA PRO A 105 -6.72 27.26 23.74
C PRO A 105 -6.80 28.47 24.68
N ASN A 106 -6.48 29.64 24.15
CA ASN A 106 -6.51 30.94 24.82
C ASN A 106 -6.66 32.08 23.79
N ASP A 107 -6.66 33.33 24.22
CA ASP A 107 -6.79 34.48 23.32
C ASP A 107 -5.54 34.78 22.49
N GLU A 108 -4.41 34.21 22.84
CA GLU A 108 -3.10 34.49 22.24
C GLU A 108 -2.65 33.43 21.23
N SER A 109 -3.39 32.35 21.09
CA SER A 109 -2.96 31.24 20.21
C SER A 109 -4.11 30.54 19.50
N ILE A 110 -3.83 30.06 18.28
CA ILE A 110 -4.66 29.13 17.52
C ILE A 110 -3.90 27.82 17.38
N LEU A 111 -4.55 26.73 17.73
CA LEU A 111 -4.04 25.38 17.60
C LEU A 111 -4.75 24.69 16.42
N LEU A 112 -3.99 24.24 15.43
CA LEU A 112 -4.44 23.31 14.39
C LEU A 112 -4.22 21.89 14.90
N LYS A 113 -5.27 21.25 15.43
CA LYS A 113 -5.21 19.91 16.04
C LYS A 113 -5.57 18.86 14.99
N PRO A 114 -4.64 17.99 14.56
CA PRO A 114 -4.96 16.89 13.63
C PRO A 114 -6.02 15.97 14.22
N LEU A 115 -7.08 15.72 13.46
CA LEU A 115 -8.10 14.74 13.84
C LEU A 115 -7.56 13.32 13.65
N LYS A 116 -7.77 12.48 14.65
CA LYS A 116 -7.41 11.08 14.64
C LYS A 116 -8.55 10.24 15.21
N ASN A 117 -8.73 9.07 14.67
CA ASN A 117 -9.67 8.10 15.22
C ASN A 117 -8.94 7.29 16.30
N VAL A 118 -9.16 7.67 17.56
CA VAL A 118 -8.59 6.99 18.73
C VAL A 118 -9.58 5.95 19.21
N ALA A 119 -9.18 4.68 19.17
CA ALA A 119 -10.05 3.58 19.60
C ALA A 119 -10.39 3.69 21.09
N GLU A 120 -11.60 3.25 21.44
CA GLU A 120 -12.02 3.15 22.83
C GLU A 120 -11.14 2.13 23.56
N GLY A 121 -10.63 2.51 24.75
CA GLY A 121 -9.71 1.67 25.52
C GLY A 121 -8.22 1.88 25.22
N GLU A 122 -7.85 2.81 24.32
CA GLU A 122 -6.43 3.14 24.08
C GLU A 122 -5.75 3.68 25.34
N ILE A 123 -4.45 3.36 25.46
CA ILE A 123 -3.63 3.83 26.57
C ILE A 123 -3.49 5.35 26.56
N MET A 124 -3.30 5.95 27.73
CA MET A 124 -3.23 7.41 27.90
C MET A 124 -2.13 8.06 27.04
N ALA A 125 -1.01 7.38 26.82
CA ALA A 125 0.07 7.88 25.96
C ALA A 125 -0.38 8.07 24.49
N VAL A 126 -1.20 7.16 23.95
CA VAL A 126 -1.77 7.25 22.60
C VAL A 126 -2.79 8.37 22.53
N LYS A 127 -3.66 8.51 23.56
CA LYS A 127 -4.62 9.62 23.67
C LYS A 127 -3.90 10.96 23.72
N ASN A 128 -2.86 11.10 24.55
CA ASN A 128 -2.06 12.32 24.65
C ASN A 128 -1.34 12.66 23.33
N ALA A 129 -0.88 11.65 22.59
CA ALA A 129 -0.28 11.86 21.27
C ALA A 129 -1.29 12.36 20.22
N ALA A 130 -2.56 11.98 20.36
CA ALA A 130 -3.64 12.47 19.50
C ALA A 130 -4.02 13.94 19.79
N ASP A 131 -3.65 14.47 20.97
CA ASP A 131 -3.92 15.86 21.35
C ASP A 131 -2.83 16.85 20.88
N ARG A 132 -1.77 16.37 20.24
CA ARG A 132 -0.73 17.24 19.67
C ARG A 132 -1.24 17.97 18.43
N GLY A 133 -0.76 19.20 18.24
CA GLY A 133 -1.11 20.02 17.09
C GLY A 133 -0.07 21.10 16.84
N ILE A 134 -0.32 21.92 15.82
CA ILE A 134 0.54 23.05 15.45
C ILE A 134 -0.07 24.33 16.02
N ILE A 135 0.72 25.03 16.84
CA ILE A 135 0.30 26.28 17.49
C ILE A 135 0.80 27.46 16.68
N HIS A 136 -0.11 28.37 16.35
CA HIS A 136 0.18 29.66 15.76
C HIS A 136 -0.14 30.77 16.76
N PRO A 137 0.80 31.71 17.01
CA PRO A 137 0.52 32.89 17.82
C PRO A 137 -0.49 33.79 17.11
N VAL A 138 -1.39 34.38 17.89
CA VAL A 138 -2.32 35.40 17.41
C VAL A 138 -1.60 36.73 17.38
N LEU A 139 -1.41 37.33 16.22
CA LEU A 139 -0.74 38.61 16.04
C LEU A 139 -1.63 39.81 16.45
N GLY A 140 -2.92 39.58 16.42
CA GLY A 140 -3.95 40.56 16.78
C GLY A 140 -5.32 40.10 16.34
N ARG A 141 -6.32 40.95 16.52
CA ARG A 141 -7.71 40.66 16.10
C ARG A 141 -8.23 41.74 15.19
N THR A 142 -9.03 41.33 14.20
CA THR A 142 -9.73 42.28 13.33
C THR A 142 -10.86 42.99 14.11
N LYS A 143 -11.43 44.05 13.51
CA LYS A 143 -12.61 44.75 14.09
C LYS A 143 -13.81 43.83 14.32
N ALA A 144 -13.91 42.73 13.52
CA ALA A 144 -14.94 41.71 13.68
C ALA A 144 -14.59 40.63 14.72
N GLY A 145 -13.46 40.76 15.42
CA GLY A 145 -13.00 39.83 16.45
C GLY A 145 -12.28 38.57 15.94
N ALA A 146 -12.07 38.45 14.62
CA ALA A 146 -11.34 37.33 14.07
C ALA A 146 -9.85 37.36 14.51
N ALA A 147 -9.28 36.24 14.93
CA ALA A 147 -7.88 36.10 15.22
C ALA A 147 -7.06 36.09 13.94
N VAL A 148 -5.90 36.75 13.94
CA VAL A 148 -5.00 36.78 12.78
C VAL A 148 -3.72 36.02 13.10
N ILE A 149 -3.35 35.09 12.24
CA ILE A 149 -2.12 34.31 12.32
C ILE A 149 -1.24 34.54 11.07
N ASP A 150 0.07 34.45 11.24
CA ASP A 150 1.03 34.45 10.13
C ASP A 150 1.28 33.00 9.69
N ILE A 151 1.04 32.71 8.42
CA ILE A 151 1.23 31.40 7.81
C ILE A 151 2.33 31.39 6.75
N THR A 152 3.13 32.45 6.70
CA THR A 152 4.21 32.62 5.72
C THR A 152 5.21 31.49 5.77
N ASN A 153 5.65 31.15 6.98
CA ASN A 153 6.64 30.09 7.18
C ASN A 153 6.12 28.73 6.73
N GLU A 154 4.88 28.38 7.05
CA GLU A 154 4.26 27.11 6.70
C GLU A 154 4.17 26.91 5.18
N LEU A 155 3.89 27.99 4.46
CA LEU A 155 3.76 27.94 3.02
C LEU A 155 5.11 28.02 2.30
N LEU A 156 6.00 28.92 2.71
CA LEU A 156 7.21 29.21 1.96
C LEU A 156 8.42 28.40 2.43
N THR A 157 8.57 28.13 3.72
CA THR A 157 9.82 27.57 4.28
C THR A 157 9.62 26.42 5.27
N GLY A 158 8.50 26.38 5.97
CA GLY A 158 8.23 25.38 7.01
C GLY A 158 7.91 24.00 6.45
N LYS A 159 7.96 22.99 7.33
CA LYS A 159 7.67 21.61 7.03
C LYS A 159 6.44 21.08 7.83
N GLN A 160 5.76 21.96 8.54
CA GLN A 160 4.72 21.56 9.49
C GLN A 160 3.39 21.25 8.81
N TRP A 161 3.01 22.01 7.79
CA TRP A 161 1.74 21.80 7.09
C TRP A 161 1.83 20.71 6.02
N PHE A 162 2.99 20.56 5.38
CA PHE A 162 3.25 19.53 4.39
C PHE A 162 4.73 19.24 4.26
N SER A 163 5.06 18.01 3.86
CA SER A 163 6.44 17.53 3.66
C SER A 163 6.53 16.66 2.43
N TYR A 164 7.60 16.77 1.69
CA TYR A 164 7.93 15.97 0.52
C TYR A 164 9.35 15.41 0.56
N GLN A 165 10.04 15.53 1.71
CA GLN A 165 11.41 15.04 1.88
C GLN A 165 11.55 13.53 1.73
N GLU A 166 10.49 12.79 2.00
CA GLU A 166 10.47 11.32 1.84
C GLU A 166 10.52 10.90 0.37
N LEU A 167 10.21 11.82 -0.56
CA LEU A 167 10.18 11.52 -1.99
C LEU A 167 11.55 11.65 -2.66
N TYR A 168 12.50 12.37 -2.03
CA TYR A 168 13.80 12.71 -2.63
C TYR A 168 14.91 12.87 -1.62
N THR A 169 16.13 12.53 -2.01
CA THR A 169 17.37 13.01 -1.40
C THR A 169 17.58 14.50 -1.73
N ILE A 170 16.74 15.36 -1.17
CA ILE A 170 16.83 16.80 -1.40
C ILE A 170 17.55 17.45 -0.23
N ARG A 171 18.50 18.35 -0.55
CA ARG A 171 19.09 19.26 0.45
C ARG A 171 18.05 20.23 0.97
N ASP A 172 18.43 20.94 2.01
CA ASP A 172 17.61 21.97 2.62
C ASP A 172 17.10 22.97 1.60
N MET A 173 15.94 23.49 1.88
CA MET A 173 15.28 24.51 1.10
C MET A 173 16.11 25.79 1.10
N VAL A 174 16.10 26.52 -0.02
CA VAL A 174 16.66 27.85 -0.13
C VAL A 174 15.54 28.87 0.13
N PRO A 175 15.38 29.36 1.38
CA PRO A 175 14.21 30.16 1.78
C PRO A 175 14.08 31.44 0.96
N ASP A 176 15.18 32.14 0.73
CA ASP A 176 15.21 33.45 0.07
C ASP A 176 14.75 33.43 -1.40
N LEU A 177 14.75 32.23 -2.01
CA LEU A 177 14.25 32.02 -3.36
C LEU A 177 12.79 31.54 -3.40
N SER A 178 12.24 31.14 -2.26
CA SER A 178 10.86 30.66 -2.18
C SER A 178 9.88 31.83 -2.26
N SER A 179 8.80 31.67 -3.00
CA SER A 179 7.83 32.74 -3.24
C SER A 179 6.41 32.25 -3.42
N LEU A 180 5.47 33.08 -3.00
CA LEU A 180 4.05 32.93 -3.33
C LEU A 180 3.85 33.36 -4.79
N LEU A 181 3.29 32.44 -5.61
CA LEU A 181 3.00 32.72 -7.02
C LEU A 181 1.59 33.29 -7.22
N ASP A 182 0.60 32.70 -6.50
CA ASP A 182 -0.79 33.08 -6.66
C ASP A 182 -1.61 32.65 -5.45
N VAL A 183 -2.70 33.35 -5.18
CA VAL A 183 -3.72 32.97 -4.20
C VAL A 183 -5.08 33.04 -4.87
N LYS A 184 -5.86 31.96 -4.77
CA LYS A 184 -7.24 31.93 -5.20
C LYS A 184 -8.12 31.51 -4.03
N ALA A 185 -9.14 32.28 -3.74
CA ALA A 185 -10.10 31.98 -2.71
C ALA A 185 -11.52 31.90 -3.30
N ASN A 186 -12.26 30.92 -2.85
CA ASN A 186 -13.67 30.73 -3.16
C ASN A 186 -14.39 30.20 -1.91
N ASN A 187 -15.71 30.19 -1.90
CA ASN A 187 -16.53 29.78 -0.77
C ASN A 187 -16.01 28.53 -0.06
N GLY A 188 -15.31 28.74 1.05
CA GLY A 188 -14.80 27.69 1.93
C GLY A 188 -13.44 27.09 1.57
N ILE A 189 -12.81 27.49 0.47
CA ILE A 189 -11.48 26.99 0.11
C ILE A 189 -10.55 28.12 -0.36
N THR A 190 -9.30 28.04 0.07
CA THR A 190 -8.22 28.89 -0.41
C THR A 190 -7.10 28.02 -0.94
N GLN A 191 -6.67 28.31 -2.16
CA GLN A 191 -5.53 27.69 -2.82
C GLN A 191 -4.37 28.66 -2.84
N PHE A 192 -3.21 28.20 -2.40
CA PHE A 192 -1.93 28.89 -2.51
C PHE A 192 -1.11 28.17 -3.57
N ARG A 193 -0.64 28.87 -4.58
CA ARG A 193 0.38 28.39 -5.50
C ARG A 193 1.71 28.97 -5.06
N ILE A 194 2.69 28.11 -4.82
CA ILE A 194 3.99 28.49 -4.24
C ILE A 194 5.10 27.87 -5.06
N ARG A 195 6.23 28.56 -5.13
CA ARG A 195 7.48 28.05 -5.67
C ARG A 195 8.49 27.94 -4.55
N ARG A 196 9.07 26.77 -4.38
CA ARG A 196 10.17 26.51 -3.45
C ARG A 196 11.39 26.05 -4.23
N TYR A 197 12.56 26.48 -3.78
CA TYR A 197 13.83 26.03 -4.34
C TYR A 197 14.56 25.16 -3.33
N HIS A 198 15.15 24.08 -3.81
CA HIS A 198 15.93 23.13 -3.02
C HIS A 198 17.30 22.94 -3.63
N GLY A 199 18.34 22.85 -2.80
CA GLY A 199 19.63 22.34 -3.22
C GLY A 199 19.54 20.84 -3.50
N GLN A 200 20.24 20.34 -4.50
CA GLN A 200 20.36 18.91 -4.77
C GLN A 200 21.65 18.40 -4.15
N GLN A 201 21.56 17.28 -3.40
CA GLN A 201 22.74 16.61 -2.84
C GLN A 201 23.27 15.62 -3.87
N ALA A 202 24.56 15.71 -4.19
CA ALA A 202 25.24 14.62 -4.86
C ALA A 202 25.37 13.46 -3.85
N GLU A 203 24.80 12.29 -4.15
CA GLU A 203 25.12 11.09 -3.40
C GLU A 203 26.55 10.65 -3.74
N GLU A 204 27.45 10.77 -2.79
CA GLU A 204 28.73 10.09 -2.87
C GLU A 204 28.48 8.57 -2.69
N GLY A 205 28.55 7.81 -3.77
CA GLY A 205 28.84 6.39 -3.67
C GLY A 205 27.87 5.36 -4.21
N ASN A 206 26.72 5.70 -4.81
CA ASN A 206 25.90 4.70 -5.52
C ASN A 206 25.65 5.11 -6.97
N PHE A 207 26.51 4.65 -7.85
CA PHE A 207 26.29 4.64 -9.29
C PHE A 207 25.20 3.63 -9.68
N SER A 208 23.95 3.94 -9.46
CA SER A 208 22.85 3.30 -10.14
C SER A 208 22.22 4.31 -11.08
N SER A 209 22.77 4.30 -12.27
CA SER A 209 22.21 4.67 -13.57
C SER A 209 21.15 5.77 -13.66
N SER A 210 21.52 6.82 -14.37
CA SER A 210 20.71 7.69 -15.23
C SER A 210 20.09 8.99 -14.70
N MET A 211 20.42 9.46 -13.50
CA MET A 211 20.22 10.90 -13.26
C MET A 211 21.55 11.63 -13.42
N ILE A 212 21.62 12.55 -14.36
CA ILE A 212 22.69 13.57 -14.40
C ILE A 212 22.43 14.49 -13.22
N VAL A 213 23.06 14.19 -12.08
CA VAL A 213 23.00 15.06 -10.92
C VAL A 213 23.98 16.19 -11.16
N LEU A 214 23.48 17.39 -11.37
CA LEU A 214 24.32 18.59 -11.40
C LEU A 214 24.70 18.94 -9.95
N PRO A 215 26.01 18.97 -9.60
CA PRO A 215 26.46 19.00 -8.20
C PRO A 215 26.00 20.19 -7.35
N GLU A 216 25.54 21.27 -7.94
CA GLU A 216 25.12 22.50 -7.25
C GLU A 216 23.81 23.08 -7.78
N ALA A 217 22.98 22.25 -8.43
CA ALA A 217 21.73 22.74 -9.01
C ALA A 217 20.68 23.05 -7.94
N SER A 218 20.03 24.19 -8.06
CA SER A 218 18.81 24.47 -7.33
C SER A 218 17.60 23.99 -8.12
N VAL A 219 16.76 23.17 -7.49
CA VAL A 219 15.57 22.60 -8.13
C VAL A 219 14.33 23.38 -7.72
N PRO A 220 13.62 24.01 -8.67
CA PRO A 220 12.34 24.63 -8.38
C PRO A 220 11.23 23.59 -8.30
N LEU A 221 10.43 23.67 -7.23
CA LEU A 221 9.19 22.93 -7.07
C LEU A 221 8.02 23.92 -7.09
N GLU A 222 7.08 23.73 -8.00
CA GLU A 222 5.80 24.43 -7.93
C GLU A 222 4.79 23.56 -7.21
N LEU A 223 4.23 24.11 -6.16
CA LEU A 223 3.32 23.42 -5.25
C LEU A 223 1.96 24.11 -5.23
N SER A 224 0.90 23.36 -5.01
CA SER A 224 -0.37 23.89 -4.53
C SER A 224 -0.61 23.40 -3.11
N CYS A 225 -1.02 24.31 -2.24
CA CYS A 225 -1.56 24.02 -0.93
C CYS A 225 -3.00 24.52 -0.86
N TRP A 226 -3.90 23.70 -0.34
CA TRP A 226 -5.29 24.08 -0.14
C TRP A 226 -5.63 24.04 1.34
N VAL A 227 -6.32 25.08 1.78
CA VAL A 227 -6.95 25.19 3.09
C VAL A 227 -8.45 25.25 2.85
N GLN A 228 -9.17 24.23 3.28
CA GLN A 228 -10.61 24.08 3.03
C GLN A 228 -11.36 23.90 4.33
N LEU A 229 -12.25 24.85 4.63
CA LEU A 229 -13.21 24.70 5.74
C LEU A 229 -14.23 23.62 5.38
N LEU A 230 -14.31 22.55 6.19
CA LEU A 230 -15.20 21.44 5.92
C LEU A 230 -16.64 21.74 6.38
N PRO A 231 -17.66 21.11 5.78
CA PRO A 231 -19.04 21.25 6.21
C PRO A 231 -19.20 20.71 7.64
N GLN A 232 -20.24 21.19 8.35
CA GLN A 232 -20.55 20.69 9.70
C GLN A 232 -21.24 19.33 9.70
N THR A 233 -21.85 18.98 8.58
CA THR A 233 -22.56 17.71 8.41
C THR A 233 -21.87 16.90 7.34
N TYR A 234 -21.59 15.66 7.66
CA TYR A 234 -20.98 14.69 6.76
C TYR A 234 -22.00 13.71 6.20
N ALA A 235 -21.63 12.98 5.17
CA ALA A 235 -22.43 11.88 4.67
C ALA A 235 -22.71 10.85 5.79
N PRO A 236 -23.86 10.13 5.74
CA PRO A 236 -24.17 9.10 6.73
C PRO A 236 -23.02 8.10 6.86
N ILE A 237 -22.60 7.85 8.10
CA ILE A 237 -21.47 6.97 8.39
C ILE A 237 -21.87 5.51 8.14
N ARG A 238 -21.03 4.76 7.43
CA ARG A 238 -21.11 3.30 7.33
C ARG A 238 -19.91 2.69 8.04
N LEU A 239 -20.16 1.61 8.78
CA LEU A 239 -19.12 0.97 9.57
C LEU A 239 -18.63 -0.31 8.89
N ALA A 240 -17.34 -0.59 8.96
CA ALA A 240 -16.78 -1.88 8.58
C ALA A 240 -17.42 -3.00 9.42
N THR A 241 -17.72 -4.13 8.79
CA THR A 241 -18.44 -5.24 9.41
C THR A 241 -17.67 -6.53 9.27
N LYS A 242 -17.55 -7.29 10.36
CA LYS A 242 -16.95 -8.62 10.32
C LYS A 242 -17.66 -9.52 9.29
N GLY A 243 -16.87 -10.18 8.42
CA GLY A 243 -17.36 -11.04 7.35
C GLY A 243 -17.55 -10.34 6.01
N VAL A 244 -17.44 -9.00 5.95
CA VAL A 244 -17.42 -8.20 4.71
C VAL A 244 -16.32 -7.12 4.75
N GLU A 245 -15.40 -7.21 5.69
CA GLU A 245 -14.27 -6.30 5.88
C GLU A 245 -13.37 -6.21 4.66
N ASN A 246 -13.32 -7.26 3.85
CA ASN A 246 -12.52 -7.31 2.61
C ASN A 246 -13.17 -6.58 1.44
N LEU A 247 -14.38 -6.03 1.59
CA LEU A 247 -15.07 -5.32 0.52
C LEU A 247 -14.71 -3.83 0.47
N THR A 248 -14.37 -3.24 1.61
CA THR A 248 -14.15 -1.79 1.74
C THR A 248 -12.94 -1.47 2.59
N VAL A 249 -12.41 -0.26 2.42
CA VAL A 249 -11.29 0.25 3.21
C VAL A 249 -11.84 0.98 4.44
N PRO A 250 -11.55 0.54 5.67
CA PRO A 250 -11.92 1.30 6.87
C PRO A 250 -11.01 2.52 7.04
N THR A 251 -11.42 3.47 7.89
CA THR A 251 -10.54 4.54 8.35
C THR A 251 -9.41 3.96 9.21
N GLU A 252 -8.27 4.63 9.20
CA GLU A 252 -7.16 4.23 10.07
C GLU A 252 -7.54 4.39 11.54
N SER A 253 -7.12 3.44 12.36
CA SER A 253 -7.24 3.48 13.81
C SER A 253 -5.86 3.41 14.44
N THR A 254 -5.71 4.01 15.61
CA THR A 254 -4.51 3.88 16.44
C THR A 254 -4.33 2.46 16.98
N SER A 255 -5.38 1.63 16.98
CA SER A 255 -5.33 0.24 17.43
C SER A 255 -5.50 -0.75 16.27
N PRO A 256 -4.57 -1.68 16.08
CA PRO A 256 -4.68 -2.73 15.05
C PRO A 256 -5.89 -3.67 15.25
N THR A 257 -6.42 -3.76 16.47
CA THR A 257 -7.55 -4.64 16.82
C THR A 257 -8.92 -4.00 16.60
N ALA A 258 -8.98 -2.69 16.39
CA ALA A 258 -10.22 -1.91 16.28
C ALA A 258 -10.79 -1.79 14.86
N GLN A 259 -10.27 -2.54 13.88
CA GLN A 259 -10.73 -2.46 12.48
C GLN A 259 -12.23 -2.76 12.30
N ASN A 260 -12.81 -3.57 13.17
CA ASN A 260 -14.25 -3.78 13.23
C ASN A 260 -14.92 -2.57 13.91
N ASN A 261 -15.98 -2.04 13.32
CA ASN A 261 -16.73 -0.87 13.75
C ASN A 261 -16.13 0.50 13.35
N MET A 262 -15.06 0.51 12.54
CA MET A 262 -14.54 1.75 12.00
C MET A 262 -15.40 2.24 10.82
N PRO A 263 -15.53 3.55 10.62
CA PRO A 263 -16.12 4.09 9.41
C PRO A 263 -15.41 3.57 8.16
N ILE A 264 -16.14 3.17 7.14
CA ILE A 264 -15.54 2.86 5.85
C ILE A 264 -15.28 4.15 5.07
N GLN A 265 -14.21 4.15 4.30
CA GLN A 265 -13.88 5.26 3.42
C GLN A 265 -14.83 5.26 2.21
N ARG A 266 -15.50 6.39 1.94
CA ARG A 266 -16.37 6.55 0.77
C ARG A 266 -16.66 8.02 0.45
N TRP A 267 -16.99 8.30 -0.80
CA TRP A 267 -17.43 9.65 -1.22
C TRP A 267 -18.88 9.92 -0.88
N ALA A 268 -19.16 11.17 -0.57
CA ALA A 268 -20.55 11.67 -0.63
C ALA A 268 -20.92 11.95 -2.10
N LEU A 269 -21.54 10.98 -2.77
CA LEU A 269 -21.89 11.05 -4.19
C LEU A 269 -23.28 11.70 -4.41
N ASN A 270 -23.60 12.77 -3.69
CA ASN A 270 -24.79 13.60 -3.91
C ASN A 270 -24.68 14.45 -5.18
N ARG A 271 -23.53 14.53 -5.78
CA ARG A 271 -23.21 15.12 -7.08
C ARG A 271 -22.13 14.28 -7.75
N PRO A 272 -21.98 14.31 -9.09
CA PRO A 272 -20.93 13.57 -9.78
C PRO A 272 -19.54 13.89 -9.25
N LEU A 273 -18.70 12.88 -9.15
CA LEU A 273 -17.27 12.98 -8.84
C LEU A 273 -16.50 13.12 -10.13
N THR A 274 -15.92 14.30 -10.35
CA THR A 274 -15.12 14.56 -11.55
C THR A 274 -13.66 14.21 -11.31
N PHE A 275 -13.11 13.39 -12.19
CA PHE A 275 -11.68 13.07 -12.29
C PHE A 275 -11.04 14.05 -13.27
N TYR A 276 -10.15 14.90 -12.77
CA TYR A 276 -9.47 15.92 -13.56
C TYR A 276 -8.14 15.38 -14.06
N ILE A 277 -8.04 15.14 -15.38
CA ILE A 277 -6.79 14.69 -16.01
C ILE A 277 -5.85 15.89 -16.16
N ASP A 278 -4.63 15.76 -15.67
CA ASP A 278 -3.60 16.80 -15.78
C ASP A 278 -3.32 17.19 -17.25
N SER A 279 -3.02 18.45 -17.47
CA SER A 279 -2.79 18.99 -18.81
C SER A 279 -1.57 18.41 -19.54
N LEU A 280 -0.61 17.83 -18.81
CA LEU A 280 0.56 17.13 -19.36
C LEU A 280 0.36 15.64 -19.55
N PHE A 281 -0.83 15.13 -19.27
CA PHE A 281 -1.15 13.72 -19.54
C PHE A 281 -1.07 13.44 -21.05
N PRO A 282 -0.39 12.35 -21.49
CA PRO A 282 -0.24 12.05 -22.92
C PRO A 282 -1.60 11.92 -23.62
N PRO A 283 -1.89 12.76 -24.64
CA PRO A 283 -3.22 12.86 -25.26
C PRO A 283 -3.75 11.53 -25.81
N GLN A 284 -2.84 10.70 -26.35
CA GLN A 284 -3.19 9.39 -26.94
C GLN A 284 -3.78 8.40 -25.90
N TYR A 285 -3.53 8.60 -24.61
CA TYR A 285 -3.96 7.69 -23.54
C TYR A 285 -5.16 8.20 -22.73
N ILE A 286 -5.64 9.41 -22.99
CA ILE A 286 -6.80 9.98 -22.29
C ILE A 286 -8.05 9.11 -22.45
N GLY A 287 -8.23 8.49 -23.64
CA GLY A 287 -9.33 7.57 -23.90
C GLY A 287 -9.34 6.36 -22.94
N ALA A 288 -8.17 5.80 -22.66
CA ALA A 288 -8.01 4.68 -21.74
C ALA A 288 -8.35 5.08 -20.28
N VAL A 289 -7.94 6.27 -19.85
CA VAL A 289 -8.29 6.80 -18.52
C VAL A 289 -9.81 6.97 -18.40
N LYS A 290 -10.43 7.61 -19.41
CA LYS A 290 -11.90 7.78 -19.44
C LYS A 290 -12.62 6.44 -19.36
N ALA A 291 -12.20 5.45 -20.13
CA ALA A 291 -12.77 4.11 -20.10
C ALA A 291 -12.60 3.42 -18.74
N GLY A 292 -11.40 3.55 -18.13
CA GLY A 292 -11.11 2.97 -16.82
C GLY A 292 -11.98 3.54 -15.69
N VAL A 293 -12.22 4.86 -15.70
CA VAL A 293 -13.12 5.51 -14.73
C VAL A 293 -14.58 5.12 -15.02
N ALA A 294 -15.00 5.17 -16.29
CA ALA A 294 -16.38 4.90 -16.68
C ALA A 294 -16.82 3.46 -16.40
N ALA A 295 -15.90 2.51 -16.35
CA ALA A 295 -16.19 1.09 -16.05
C ALA A 295 -16.96 0.91 -14.73
N TRP A 296 -16.77 1.79 -13.76
CA TRP A 296 -17.42 1.73 -12.45
C TRP A 296 -18.83 2.33 -12.42
N ASN A 297 -19.21 3.14 -13.42
CA ASN A 297 -20.51 3.84 -13.43
C ASN A 297 -21.69 2.87 -13.43
N LYS A 298 -21.58 1.72 -14.11
CA LYS A 298 -22.67 0.73 -14.11
C LYS A 298 -22.91 0.18 -12.70
N ALA A 299 -21.87 -0.21 -11.99
CA ALA A 299 -22.01 -0.72 -10.63
C ALA A 299 -22.56 0.34 -9.66
N LEU A 300 -22.17 1.61 -9.83
CA LEU A 300 -22.69 2.73 -9.05
C LEU A 300 -24.16 3.03 -9.41
N ALA A 301 -24.54 2.93 -10.69
CA ALA A 301 -25.94 3.05 -11.11
C ALA A 301 -26.82 1.94 -10.53
N ASP A 302 -26.34 0.70 -10.53
CA ASP A 302 -27.00 -0.45 -9.89
C ASP A 302 -27.15 -0.25 -8.38
N ALA A 303 -26.23 0.50 -7.75
CA ALA A 303 -26.31 0.92 -6.36
C ALA A 303 -27.20 2.16 -6.12
N GLY A 304 -27.86 2.68 -7.16
CA GLY A 304 -28.80 3.82 -7.08
C GLY A 304 -28.16 5.19 -7.35
N ILE A 305 -26.92 5.25 -7.87
CA ILE A 305 -26.21 6.50 -8.15
C ILE A 305 -25.80 6.54 -9.64
N PRO A 306 -26.72 6.91 -10.55
CA PRO A 306 -26.42 7.01 -11.96
C PRO A 306 -25.47 8.18 -12.26
N ASN A 307 -24.62 8.03 -13.28
CA ASN A 307 -23.67 9.06 -13.72
C ASN A 307 -22.77 9.59 -12.61
N ALA A 308 -22.37 8.71 -11.70
CA ALA A 308 -21.62 9.07 -10.49
C ALA A 308 -20.21 9.59 -10.79
N LEU A 309 -19.55 9.09 -11.83
CA LEU A 309 -18.17 9.43 -12.17
C LEU A 309 -18.11 10.11 -13.54
N GLN A 310 -17.38 11.23 -13.59
CA GLN A 310 -17.12 12.00 -14.79
C GLN A 310 -15.61 12.22 -14.95
N VAL A 311 -15.16 12.48 -16.18
CA VAL A 311 -13.74 12.73 -16.48
C VAL A 311 -13.62 13.97 -17.33
N GLU A 312 -12.83 14.93 -16.87
CA GLU A 312 -12.52 16.17 -17.57
C GLU A 312 -11.00 16.34 -17.69
N GLN A 313 -10.56 16.94 -18.78
CA GLN A 313 -9.16 17.31 -18.92
C GLN A 313 -8.95 18.75 -18.44
N VAL A 314 -7.96 18.96 -17.57
CA VAL A 314 -7.57 20.31 -17.15
C VAL A 314 -6.96 21.02 -18.35
N THR A 315 -7.50 22.19 -18.66
CA THR A 315 -6.93 23.12 -19.65
C THR A 315 -6.39 24.36 -18.94
N PRO A 316 -5.53 25.17 -19.57
CA PRO A 316 -5.09 26.43 -18.98
C PRO A 316 -6.26 27.37 -18.61
N GLN A 317 -7.40 27.22 -19.26
CA GLN A 317 -8.62 27.99 -19.02
C GLN A 317 -9.48 27.38 -17.90
N THR A 318 -9.26 26.13 -17.53
CA THR A 318 -10.03 25.47 -16.45
C THR A 318 -9.56 25.98 -15.11
N ASP A 319 -10.35 26.81 -14.46
CA ASP A 319 -10.06 27.33 -13.12
C ASP A 319 -10.56 26.34 -12.05
N VAL A 320 -9.80 25.29 -11.82
CA VAL A 320 -10.13 24.25 -10.86
C VAL A 320 -9.55 24.58 -9.50
N ILE A 321 -10.25 25.37 -8.70
CA ILE A 321 -9.85 25.62 -7.30
C ILE A 321 -10.01 24.36 -6.44
N GLN A 322 -10.94 23.49 -6.78
CA GLN A 322 -11.27 22.28 -6.01
C GLN A 322 -11.33 21.01 -6.85
N PRO A 323 -10.23 20.48 -7.35
CA PRO A 323 -10.31 19.12 -7.84
C PRO A 323 -10.47 18.18 -6.64
N ARG A 324 -11.54 17.40 -6.62
CA ARG A 324 -11.72 16.32 -5.66
C ARG A 324 -10.85 15.12 -6.05
N MET A 325 -10.72 14.85 -7.35
CA MET A 325 -9.90 13.78 -7.91
C MET A 325 -8.97 14.30 -9.01
N TYR A 326 -7.69 13.96 -8.91
CA TYR A 326 -6.69 14.20 -9.96
C TYR A 326 -6.21 12.91 -10.60
N VAL A 327 -5.91 12.98 -11.90
CA VAL A 327 -5.23 11.91 -12.64
C VAL A 327 -4.05 12.52 -13.37
N SER A 328 -2.83 12.06 -13.07
CA SER A 328 -1.59 12.52 -13.71
C SER A 328 -0.84 11.37 -14.36
N PHE A 329 0.11 11.71 -15.23
CA PHE A 329 1.08 10.77 -15.77
C PHE A 329 2.48 11.17 -15.30
N GLU A 330 3.21 10.24 -14.68
CA GLU A 330 4.48 10.52 -14.01
C GLU A 330 5.61 9.62 -14.49
N LEU A 331 6.64 10.23 -15.07
CA LEU A 331 7.85 9.52 -15.49
C LEU A 331 8.75 9.14 -14.31
N GLY A 332 8.70 9.89 -13.21
CA GLY A 332 9.44 9.61 -11.98
C GLY A 332 8.89 8.41 -11.20
N GLN A 333 7.64 8.04 -11.41
CA GLN A 333 7.00 6.86 -10.83
C GLN A 333 7.07 5.69 -11.79
N HIS A 334 7.55 4.55 -11.29
CA HIS A 334 7.52 3.32 -12.10
C HIS A 334 6.12 2.73 -12.15
N GLU A 335 5.50 2.51 -10.99
CA GLU A 335 4.17 1.90 -10.88
C GLU A 335 3.06 2.97 -10.78
N THR A 336 1.85 2.57 -11.18
CA THR A 336 0.65 3.41 -10.98
C THR A 336 0.25 3.41 -9.52
N THR A 337 0.13 4.58 -8.92
CA THR A 337 -0.21 4.77 -7.50
C THR A 337 -1.56 5.46 -7.34
N SER A 338 -2.10 5.44 -6.15
CA SER A 338 -3.28 6.24 -5.76
C SER A 338 -3.19 6.62 -4.30
N GLU A 339 -3.59 7.84 -4.00
CA GLU A 339 -3.67 8.35 -2.63
C GLU A 339 -5.01 9.01 -2.38
N MET A 340 -5.44 9.03 -1.12
CA MET A 340 -6.71 9.58 -0.69
C MET A 340 -6.56 10.29 0.64
N LEU A 341 -7.31 11.36 0.80
CA LEU A 341 -7.53 12.01 2.08
C LEU A 341 -8.98 11.81 2.49
N CYS A 342 -9.19 11.24 3.66
CA CYS A 342 -10.51 11.04 4.24
C CYS A 342 -10.65 11.79 5.57
N HIS A 343 -11.89 12.08 5.93
CA HIS A 343 -12.20 12.56 7.26
C HIS A 343 -12.12 11.40 8.26
N PRO A 344 -11.25 11.46 9.28
CA PRO A 344 -10.95 10.29 10.11
C PRO A 344 -12.14 9.73 10.88
N LEU A 345 -13.07 10.62 11.32
CA LEU A 345 -14.20 10.23 12.15
C LEU A 345 -15.43 9.80 11.34
N SER A 346 -15.61 10.30 10.12
CA SER A 346 -16.77 9.97 9.29
C SER A 346 -16.49 8.98 8.17
N GLY A 347 -15.22 8.83 7.78
CA GLY A 347 -14.83 8.05 6.61
C GLY A 347 -15.12 8.75 5.27
N GLU A 348 -15.65 9.97 5.27
CA GLU A 348 -15.91 10.68 4.02
C GLU A 348 -14.60 10.99 3.29
N LEU A 349 -14.48 10.54 2.04
CA LEU A 349 -13.38 10.87 1.16
C LEU A 349 -13.49 12.31 0.69
N LEU A 350 -12.42 13.06 0.81
CA LEU A 350 -12.39 14.50 0.58
C LEU A 350 -11.59 14.86 -0.66
N ARG A 351 -10.50 14.13 -0.91
CA ARG A 351 -9.60 14.34 -2.05
C ARG A 351 -8.87 13.05 -2.40
N GLY A 352 -8.53 12.89 -3.67
CA GLY A 352 -7.78 11.72 -4.12
C GLY A 352 -6.96 11.99 -5.39
N TRP A 353 -5.98 11.11 -5.62
CA TRP A 353 -5.07 11.16 -6.76
C TRP A 353 -4.89 9.77 -7.35
N ILE A 354 -4.73 9.71 -8.66
CA ILE A 354 -4.26 8.55 -9.40
C ILE A 354 -3.07 9.03 -10.24
N ASN A 355 -1.90 8.49 -9.96
CA ASN A 355 -0.67 8.82 -10.67
C ASN A 355 -0.29 7.62 -11.52
N VAL A 356 -0.47 7.74 -12.84
CA VAL A 356 -0.17 6.69 -13.80
C VAL A 356 1.34 6.67 -14.04
N GLY A 357 2.00 5.61 -13.59
CA GLY A 357 3.46 5.48 -13.69
C GLY A 357 3.92 5.00 -15.07
N LYS A 358 5.20 5.22 -15.37
CA LYS A 358 5.81 4.90 -16.67
C LYS A 358 5.79 3.42 -17.05
N ALA A 359 5.67 2.51 -16.07
CA ALA A 359 5.63 1.07 -16.34
C ALA A 359 4.52 0.65 -17.31
N VAL A 360 3.44 1.44 -17.39
CA VAL A 360 2.36 1.17 -18.36
C VAL A 360 2.82 1.28 -19.82
N LEU A 361 3.87 2.08 -20.09
CA LEU A 361 4.44 2.24 -21.43
C LEU A 361 5.31 1.05 -21.86
N GLU A 362 5.72 0.21 -20.92
CA GLU A 362 6.49 -1.00 -21.23
C GLU A 362 5.64 -2.02 -21.99
N GLY A 363 4.32 -1.84 -22.03
CA GLY A 363 3.31 -2.52 -22.84
C GLY A 363 3.29 -4.04 -22.70
N ARG A 364 4.45 -4.67 -22.85
CA ARG A 364 4.64 -6.12 -22.79
C ARG A 364 5.39 -6.55 -21.53
N LYS A 365 5.19 -5.88 -20.39
CA LYS A 365 5.76 -6.34 -19.13
C LYS A 365 5.13 -7.70 -18.78
N LEU A 366 5.97 -8.70 -18.62
CA LEU A 366 5.55 -10.09 -18.39
C LEU A 366 4.56 -10.19 -17.23
N ASP A 367 4.80 -9.50 -16.14
CA ASP A 367 3.95 -9.51 -14.95
C ASP A 367 2.48 -9.16 -15.26
N TYR A 368 2.25 -8.20 -16.19
CA TYR A 368 0.87 -7.85 -16.57
C TYR A 368 0.11 -9.01 -17.20
N PHE A 369 0.81 -9.93 -17.84
CA PHE A 369 0.22 -11.08 -18.51
C PHE A 369 0.13 -12.30 -17.61
N LEU A 370 1.08 -12.48 -16.69
CA LEU A 370 1.05 -13.59 -15.74
C LEU A 370 -0.06 -13.44 -14.67
N TYR A 371 -0.41 -12.20 -14.33
CA TYR A 371 -1.44 -11.93 -13.33
C TYR A 371 -2.86 -11.82 -13.90
N LEU A 372 -3.05 -11.96 -15.22
CA LEU A 372 -4.36 -12.04 -15.86
C LEU A 372 -5.09 -13.35 -15.52
N PRO A 373 -6.43 -13.41 -15.63
CA PRO A 373 -7.19 -14.65 -15.51
C PRO A 373 -6.72 -15.75 -16.45
N HIS A 374 -6.23 -15.38 -17.64
CA HIS A 374 -5.63 -16.26 -18.62
C HIS A 374 -4.47 -15.55 -19.31
N PHE A 375 -3.42 -16.28 -19.67
CA PHE A 375 -2.31 -15.72 -20.43
C PHE A 375 -2.78 -15.22 -21.80
N ASP A 376 -2.58 -13.92 -22.08
CA ASP A 376 -3.00 -13.31 -23.35
C ASP A 376 -1.93 -13.50 -24.43
N MET A 377 -2.29 -14.24 -25.47
CA MET A 377 -1.40 -14.57 -26.59
C MET A 377 -0.92 -13.34 -27.39
N ARG A 378 -1.61 -12.18 -27.29
CA ARG A 378 -1.14 -10.92 -27.88
C ARG A 378 0.20 -10.46 -27.31
N PHE A 379 0.65 -11.03 -26.20
CA PHE A 379 2.01 -10.84 -25.68
C PHE A 379 3.08 -11.04 -26.77
N TRP A 380 2.83 -11.94 -27.73
CA TRP A 380 3.76 -12.26 -28.81
C TRP A 380 3.58 -11.42 -30.09
N ASP A 381 2.53 -10.57 -30.17
CA ASP A 381 2.22 -9.79 -31.36
C ASP A 381 2.60 -8.31 -31.19
N LYS A 382 3.58 -7.85 -31.99
CA LYS A 382 4.05 -6.46 -32.01
C LYS A 382 2.96 -5.46 -32.38
N ASN A 383 2.09 -5.82 -33.33
CA ASN A 383 1.06 -4.92 -33.83
C ASN A 383 0.00 -4.60 -32.76
N SER A 384 -0.05 -5.40 -31.71
CA SER A 384 -0.95 -5.20 -30.57
C SER A 384 -0.35 -4.31 -29.46
N THR A 385 0.88 -3.78 -29.62
CA THR A 385 1.56 -3.05 -28.54
C THR A 385 0.77 -1.83 -28.08
N ASP A 386 0.30 -0.98 -28.98
CA ASP A 386 -0.46 0.22 -28.61
C ASP A 386 -1.81 -0.13 -27.97
N ALA A 387 -2.50 -1.15 -28.49
CA ALA A 387 -3.74 -1.63 -27.88
C ALA A 387 -3.50 -2.20 -26.46
N ILE A 388 -2.41 -2.94 -26.27
CA ILE A 388 -2.00 -3.48 -24.97
C ILE A 388 -1.70 -2.35 -24.00
N VAL A 389 -0.97 -1.30 -24.42
CA VAL A 389 -0.69 -0.12 -23.57
C VAL A 389 -2.00 0.56 -23.19
N GLN A 390 -2.91 0.79 -24.13
CA GLN A 390 -4.23 1.37 -23.84
C GLN A 390 -5.00 0.54 -22.82
N GLU A 391 -5.10 -0.78 -23.03
CA GLU A 391 -5.79 -1.68 -22.11
C GLU A 391 -5.09 -1.76 -20.75
N THR A 392 -3.75 -1.73 -20.72
CA THR A 392 -2.97 -1.68 -19.47
C THR A 392 -3.28 -0.43 -18.67
N ILE A 393 -3.29 0.75 -19.31
CA ILE A 393 -3.64 2.01 -18.66
C ILE A 393 -5.08 1.95 -18.15
N GLN A 394 -6.02 1.50 -18.97
CA GLN A 394 -7.42 1.34 -18.57
C GLN A 394 -7.54 0.43 -17.33
N GLY A 395 -6.88 -0.72 -17.35
CA GLY A 395 -6.92 -1.68 -16.24
C GLY A 395 -6.28 -1.12 -14.97
N ARG A 396 -5.12 -0.47 -15.08
CA ARG A 396 -4.48 0.18 -13.91
C ARG A 396 -5.33 1.29 -13.33
N VAL A 397 -5.95 2.10 -14.18
CA VAL A 397 -6.89 3.13 -13.73
C VAL A 397 -8.11 2.48 -13.07
N MET A 398 -8.71 1.42 -13.63
CA MET A 398 -9.80 0.68 -12.99
C MET A 398 -9.43 0.22 -11.58
N ALA A 399 -8.26 -0.40 -11.42
CA ALA A 399 -7.78 -0.87 -10.11
C ALA A 399 -7.59 0.28 -9.10
N LYS A 400 -7.09 1.43 -9.57
CA LYS A 400 -6.91 2.59 -8.69
C LYS A 400 -8.21 3.33 -8.40
N VAL A 401 -9.17 3.32 -9.35
CA VAL A 401 -10.52 3.84 -9.11
C VAL A 401 -11.21 3.05 -8.00
N ALA A 402 -11.05 1.72 -7.93
CA ALA A 402 -11.52 0.95 -6.77
C ALA A 402 -11.02 1.54 -5.46
N LYS A 403 -9.70 1.71 -5.35
CA LYS A 403 -9.07 2.24 -4.13
C LYS A 403 -9.55 3.63 -3.78
N VAL A 404 -9.60 4.55 -4.76
CA VAL A 404 -10.07 5.91 -4.50
C VAL A 404 -11.58 6.01 -4.28
N LEU A 405 -12.34 4.95 -4.55
CA LEU A 405 -13.73 4.81 -4.11
C LEU A 405 -13.86 4.18 -2.71
N GLY A 406 -12.74 3.85 -2.05
CA GLY A 406 -12.75 3.19 -0.75
C GLY A 406 -13.12 1.71 -0.82
N ILE A 407 -12.95 1.09 -1.99
CA ILE A 407 -13.22 -0.32 -2.25
C ILE A 407 -11.93 -1.12 -2.17
N SER A 408 -11.95 -2.16 -1.36
CA SER A 408 -10.86 -3.12 -1.28
C SER A 408 -11.03 -4.14 -2.41
N SER A 409 -10.38 -3.88 -3.55
CA SER A 409 -10.35 -4.80 -4.68
C SER A 409 -8.95 -5.37 -4.84
N GLU A 410 -8.86 -6.70 -4.91
CA GLU A 410 -7.63 -7.41 -5.24
C GLU A 410 -7.57 -7.76 -6.74
N THR A 411 -8.52 -7.26 -7.53
CA THR A 411 -8.59 -7.57 -8.96
C THR A 411 -7.50 -6.83 -9.71
N ASP A 412 -6.63 -7.60 -10.36
CA ASP A 412 -5.70 -7.07 -11.34
C ASP A 412 -6.40 -7.00 -12.69
N TYR A 413 -6.81 -5.80 -13.07
CA TYR A 413 -7.30 -5.52 -14.40
C TYR A 413 -6.10 -5.33 -15.33
N GLY A 414 -6.12 -5.99 -16.46
CA GLY A 414 -5.07 -5.89 -17.46
C GLY A 414 -5.60 -6.11 -18.87
N PRO A 415 -4.74 -6.21 -19.88
CA PRO A 415 -5.17 -6.53 -21.22
C PRO A 415 -6.12 -7.73 -21.23
N SER A 416 -7.21 -7.66 -21.99
CA SER A 416 -8.26 -8.70 -22.07
C SER A 416 -9.09 -8.96 -20.80
N ALA A 417 -8.85 -8.26 -19.69
CA ALA A 417 -9.55 -8.44 -18.40
C ALA A 417 -10.04 -7.12 -17.82
N LEU A 418 -10.87 -6.39 -18.57
CA LEU A 418 -11.32 -5.03 -18.28
C LEU A 418 -12.79 -4.97 -17.78
N GLN A 419 -13.24 -6.02 -17.09
CA GLN A 419 -14.60 -6.08 -16.55
C GLN A 419 -14.58 -6.19 -15.04
N LEU A 420 -15.49 -5.46 -14.38
CA LEU A 420 -15.67 -5.57 -12.94
C LEU A 420 -16.11 -7.00 -12.56
N THR A 421 -15.50 -7.51 -11.51
CA THR A 421 -15.88 -8.80 -10.93
C THR A 421 -17.18 -8.70 -10.11
N ASP A 422 -17.76 -9.83 -9.76
CA ASP A 422 -18.90 -9.85 -8.84
C ASP A 422 -18.53 -9.37 -7.44
N ALA A 423 -17.26 -9.56 -7.04
CA ALA A 423 -16.74 -9.04 -5.78
C ALA A 423 -16.73 -7.51 -5.80
N ASP A 424 -16.25 -6.89 -6.88
CA ASP A 424 -16.23 -5.43 -7.04
C ASP A 424 -17.65 -4.85 -7.03
N ARG A 425 -18.60 -5.48 -7.74
CA ARG A 425 -20.00 -5.06 -7.75
C ARG A 425 -20.65 -5.14 -6.35
N ARG A 426 -20.38 -6.21 -5.59
CA ARG A 426 -20.83 -6.34 -4.20
C ARG A 426 -20.22 -5.28 -3.30
N ALA A 427 -18.92 -4.99 -3.48
CA ALA A 427 -18.23 -3.96 -2.72
C ALA A 427 -18.82 -2.56 -2.98
N VAL A 428 -19.08 -2.23 -4.24
CA VAL A 428 -19.79 -0.97 -4.61
C VAL A 428 -21.17 -0.93 -3.97
N ALA A 429 -21.96 -2.00 -4.06
CA ALA A 429 -23.29 -2.07 -3.45
C ALA A 429 -23.20 -1.85 -1.93
N TYR A 430 -22.25 -2.50 -1.25
CA TYR A 430 -22.06 -2.33 0.19
C TYR A 430 -21.64 -0.89 0.55
N ALA A 431 -20.71 -0.29 -0.19
CA ALA A 431 -20.21 1.05 0.10
C ALA A 431 -21.22 2.15 -0.25
N TYR A 432 -21.99 2.00 -1.35
CA TYR A 432 -22.69 3.10 -1.99
C TYR A 432 -24.20 2.93 -2.14
N ALA A 433 -24.78 1.72 -1.96
CA ALA A 433 -26.23 1.59 -2.08
C ALA A 433 -26.96 2.61 -1.20
N THR A 434 -27.96 3.28 -1.78
CA THR A 434 -28.74 4.29 -1.07
C THR A 434 -29.48 3.66 0.09
N ALA A 435 -29.42 4.31 1.27
CA ALA A 435 -30.17 3.86 2.44
C ALA A 435 -31.67 3.99 2.19
N GLN A 436 -32.44 2.99 2.61
CA GLN A 436 -33.89 3.13 2.67
C GLN A 436 -34.24 3.86 3.98
N GLY A 437 -34.61 5.15 3.87
CA GLY A 437 -35.05 5.97 4.98
C GLY A 437 -34.01 6.99 5.48
N ASN A 438 -34.45 7.90 6.35
CA ASN A 438 -33.69 9.04 6.88
C ASN A 438 -32.79 8.67 8.09
N THR A 439 -32.38 7.43 8.26
CA THR A 439 -31.51 7.05 9.39
C THR A 439 -30.06 7.41 9.09
N PRO A 440 -29.37 8.15 9.96
CA PRO A 440 -27.98 8.52 9.77
C PRO A 440 -27.02 7.31 9.79
N TYR A 441 -27.47 6.20 10.37
CA TYR A 441 -26.75 4.93 10.40
C TYR A 441 -27.62 3.84 9.77
N GLU A 442 -27.16 3.26 8.68
CA GLU A 442 -27.73 2.01 8.19
C GLU A 442 -27.17 0.88 9.06
N GLN A 443 -28.04 0.16 9.78
CA GLN A 443 -27.57 -0.96 10.60
C GLN A 443 -26.97 -2.03 9.68
N ARG A 444 -25.79 -2.51 10.02
CA ARG A 444 -24.97 -3.43 9.22
C ARG A 444 -25.72 -4.69 8.78
N ALA A 445 -26.44 -5.32 9.73
CA ALA A 445 -27.19 -6.54 9.47
C ALA A 445 -28.28 -6.32 8.44
N ASP A 446 -28.96 -5.18 8.50
CA ASP A 446 -30.03 -4.85 7.57
C ASP A 446 -29.48 -4.53 6.17
N LEU A 447 -28.35 -3.82 6.09
CA LEU A 447 -27.68 -3.53 4.82
C LEU A 447 -27.21 -4.84 4.14
N ILE A 448 -26.55 -5.72 4.87
CA ILE A 448 -26.08 -7.01 4.35
C ILE A 448 -27.25 -7.87 3.88
N LYS A 449 -28.34 -7.93 4.66
CA LYS A 449 -29.54 -8.66 4.32
C LYS A 449 -30.24 -8.09 3.10
N ARG A 450 -30.40 -6.76 3.03
CA ARG A 450 -31.04 -6.07 1.91
C ARG A 450 -30.29 -6.26 0.60
N LEU A 451 -28.94 -6.23 0.66
CA LEU A 451 -28.08 -6.43 -0.52
C LEU A 451 -27.87 -7.91 -0.86
N SER A 452 -28.44 -8.84 -0.07
CA SER A 452 -28.21 -10.30 -0.21
C SER A 452 -26.73 -10.67 -0.24
N ILE A 453 -25.88 -9.88 0.42
CA ILE A 453 -24.46 -10.15 0.54
C ILE A 453 -24.29 -11.33 1.49
N LYS A 454 -23.80 -12.45 0.99
CA LYS A 454 -23.39 -13.55 1.85
C LYS A 454 -22.10 -13.11 2.57
N PRO A 455 -22.07 -13.13 3.93
CA PRO A 455 -20.83 -12.95 4.65
C PRO A 455 -19.79 -13.92 4.07
N GLN A 456 -18.71 -13.38 3.56
CA GLN A 456 -17.60 -14.22 3.13
C GLN A 456 -16.98 -14.71 4.43
N ALA A 457 -17.06 -16.02 4.69
CA ALA A 457 -16.25 -16.62 5.75
C ALA A 457 -14.83 -16.08 5.55
N ALA A 458 -14.14 -15.73 6.62
CA ALA A 458 -12.77 -15.17 6.58
C ALA A 458 -11.84 -16.15 5.82
N SER A 459 -11.89 -16.11 4.49
CA SER A 459 -11.20 -16.98 3.55
C SER A 459 -10.34 -16.14 2.61
N GLY A 460 -9.79 -15.02 3.12
CA GLY A 460 -8.77 -14.26 2.40
C GLY A 460 -7.67 -15.16 1.83
N ASP A 461 -7.37 -16.23 2.55
CA ASP A 461 -6.33 -17.19 2.15
C ASP A 461 -6.74 -18.09 0.98
N THR A 462 -8.02 -18.43 0.80
CA THR A 462 -8.45 -19.31 -0.31
C THR A 462 -8.45 -18.59 -1.63
N LEU A 463 -8.91 -17.33 -1.66
CA LEU A 463 -8.82 -16.46 -2.86
C LEU A 463 -7.35 -16.18 -3.22
N ALA A 464 -6.49 -16.01 -2.22
CA ALA A 464 -5.05 -15.88 -2.44
C ALA A 464 -4.46 -17.16 -3.06
N PHE A 465 -4.94 -18.35 -2.70
CA PHE A 465 -4.49 -19.60 -3.32
C PHE A 465 -4.93 -19.72 -4.77
N ASP A 466 -6.18 -19.40 -5.08
CA ASP A 466 -6.70 -19.45 -6.46
C ASP A 466 -5.91 -18.51 -7.37
N LYS A 467 -5.59 -17.32 -6.88
CA LYS A 467 -4.75 -16.37 -7.62
C LYS A 467 -3.32 -16.88 -7.83
N ARG A 468 -2.70 -17.49 -6.82
CA ARG A 468 -1.37 -18.10 -6.95
C ARG A 468 -1.34 -19.25 -7.94
N VAL A 469 -2.36 -20.11 -7.89
CA VAL A 469 -2.56 -21.21 -8.83
C VAL A 469 -2.68 -20.68 -10.25
N GLN A 470 -3.49 -19.64 -10.45
CA GLN A 470 -3.67 -19.01 -11.76
C GLN A 470 -2.35 -18.45 -12.31
N ILE A 471 -1.55 -17.76 -11.50
CA ILE A 471 -0.25 -17.24 -11.91
C ILE A 471 0.68 -18.39 -12.33
N MET A 472 0.76 -19.46 -11.54
CA MET A 472 1.57 -20.63 -11.87
C MET A 472 1.08 -21.33 -13.15
N ASP A 473 -0.22 -21.43 -13.34
CA ASP A 473 -0.81 -22.00 -14.57
C ASP A 473 -0.47 -21.14 -15.80
N ASN A 474 -0.50 -19.80 -15.67
CA ASN A 474 -0.10 -18.89 -16.73
C ASN A 474 1.39 -19.04 -17.08
N VAL A 475 2.25 -19.23 -16.10
CA VAL A 475 3.67 -19.54 -16.34
C VAL A 475 3.81 -20.86 -17.10
N LEU A 476 3.11 -21.92 -16.67
CA LEU A 476 3.14 -23.21 -17.34
C LEU A 476 2.62 -23.15 -18.78
N GLN A 477 1.65 -22.27 -19.08
CA GLN A 477 1.16 -22.02 -20.46
C GLN A 477 2.17 -21.23 -21.28
N LEU A 478 2.89 -20.30 -20.70
CA LEU A 478 3.89 -19.47 -21.37
C LEU A 478 5.13 -20.30 -21.80
N MET A 479 5.60 -21.22 -20.95
CA MET A 479 6.88 -21.90 -21.12
C MET A 479 7.04 -22.60 -22.47
N PRO A 480 6.10 -23.42 -22.95
CA PRO A 480 6.23 -24.09 -24.26
C PRO A 480 6.27 -23.10 -25.42
N GLN A 481 5.77 -21.89 -25.24
CA GLN A 481 5.69 -20.88 -26.30
C GLN A 481 7.00 -20.10 -26.44
N ILE A 482 7.78 -19.99 -25.37
CA ILE A 482 9.11 -19.34 -25.39
C ILE A 482 10.03 -20.04 -26.40
N ASP A 483 9.93 -21.34 -26.55
CA ASP A 483 10.79 -22.15 -27.42
C ASP A 483 10.35 -22.17 -28.89
N GLN A 484 9.18 -21.62 -29.24
CA GLN A 484 8.75 -21.55 -30.63
C GLN A 484 9.61 -20.56 -31.42
N LYS A 485 10.27 -21.01 -32.48
CA LYS A 485 11.19 -20.20 -33.31
C LYS A 485 10.57 -18.89 -33.78
N ALA A 486 9.28 -18.89 -34.12
CA ALA A 486 8.56 -17.69 -34.56
C ALA A 486 8.45 -16.62 -33.46
N ASN A 487 8.15 -17.02 -32.22
CA ASN A 487 8.05 -16.12 -31.10
C ASN A 487 9.41 -15.54 -30.70
N MET A 488 10.44 -16.39 -30.76
CA MET A 488 11.81 -16.01 -30.44
C MET A 488 12.40 -14.98 -31.39
N ALA A 489 12.21 -15.16 -32.71
CA ALA A 489 12.73 -14.23 -33.70
C ALA A 489 12.09 -12.85 -33.59
N LYS A 490 10.78 -12.79 -33.31
CA LYS A 490 10.03 -11.56 -33.10
C LYS A 490 10.47 -10.87 -31.82
N PHE A 491 10.48 -11.57 -30.69
CA PHE A 491 10.76 -10.98 -29.37
C PHE A 491 12.19 -10.42 -29.28
N LYS A 492 13.20 -11.14 -29.75
CA LYS A 492 14.60 -10.69 -29.78
C LYS A 492 14.81 -9.44 -30.61
N LYS A 493 14.13 -9.33 -31.76
CA LYS A 493 14.25 -8.19 -32.68
C LYS A 493 13.61 -6.90 -32.08
N GLU A 494 12.59 -7.05 -31.28
CA GLU A 494 11.72 -5.95 -30.85
C GLU A 494 12.01 -5.41 -29.46
N GLN A 495 12.42 -6.27 -28.53
CA GLN A 495 12.59 -5.91 -27.11
C GLN A 495 14.06 -5.76 -26.69
N GLY A 496 15.02 -6.17 -27.54
CA GLY A 496 16.44 -6.15 -27.15
C GLY A 496 16.82 -7.10 -26.02
N PHE A 497 15.85 -7.74 -25.38
CA PHE A 497 16.07 -8.69 -24.29
C PHE A 497 16.45 -10.06 -24.81
N ALA A 498 17.41 -10.70 -24.16
CA ALA A 498 17.63 -12.11 -24.37
C ALA A 498 16.42 -12.88 -23.81
N LEU A 499 15.94 -13.88 -24.55
CA LEU A 499 14.88 -14.79 -24.10
C LEU A 499 15.15 -15.41 -22.72
N TRP A 500 16.40 -15.46 -22.36
CA TRP A 500 16.85 -15.90 -21.05
C TRP A 500 16.25 -15.04 -19.91
N HIS A 501 16.12 -13.72 -20.08
CA HIS A 501 15.50 -12.86 -19.07
C HIS A 501 14.01 -13.18 -18.91
N LEU A 502 13.28 -13.32 -20.03
CA LEU A 502 11.88 -13.69 -19.99
C LEU A 502 11.66 -15.03 -19.27
N TYR A 503 12.52 -16.00 -19.60
CA TYR A 503 12.49 -17.33 -18.99
C TYR A 503 12.78 -17.24 -17.48
N ARG A 504 13.85 -16.55 -17.10
CA ARG A 504 14.25 -16.35 -15.72
C ARG A 504 13.13 -15.69 -14.90
N ASP A 505 12.54 -14.63 -15.44
CA ASP A 505 11.50 -13.87 -14.74
C ASP A 505 10.22 -14.73 -14.57
N ALA A 506 9.84 -15.51 -15.57
CA ALA A 506 8.72 -16.44 -15.47
C ALA A 506 8.96 -17.53 -14.42
N VAL A 507 10.16 -18.14 -14.41
CA VAL A 507 10.54 -19.17 -13.42
C VAL A 507 10.66 -18.57 -12.02
N GLY A 508 11.20 -17.35 -11.91
CA GLY A 508 11.26 -16.59 -10.67
C GLY A 508 9.86 -16.36 -10.08
N THR A 509 8.93 -15.84 -10.90
CA THR A 509 7.52 -15.64 -10.49
C THR A 509 6.87 -16.95 -10.05
N TYR A 510 7.09 -18.05 -10.78
CA TYR A 510 6.60 -19.37 -10.35
C TYR A 510 7.12 -19.78 -8.98
N GLY A 511 8.42 -19.63 -8.77
CA GLY A 511 9.08 -19.95 -7.51
C GLY A 511 8.58 -19.09 -6.33
N GLU A 512 8.35 -17.82 -6.55
CA GLU A 512 7.77 -16.92 -5.55
C GLU A 512 6.37 -17.38 -5.10
N GLN A 513 5.54 -17.88 -6.02
CA GLN A 513 4.22 -18.41 -5.64
C GLN A 513 4.34 -19.69 -4.81
N LEU A 514 5.33 -20.56 -5.09
CA LEU A 514 5.61 -21.73 -4.26
C LEU A 514 6.06 -21.35 -2.84
N VAL A 515 6.97 -20.38 -2.73
CA VAL A 515 7.44 -19.86 -1.41
C VAL A 515 6.25 -19.31 -0.62
N ALA A 516 5.45 -18.47 -1.25
CA ALA A 516 4.30 -17.86 -0.60
C ALA A 516 3.22 -18.87 -0.16
N LEU A 517 3.01 -19.97 -0.92
CA LEU A 517 2.15 -21.08 -0.46
C LEU A 517 2.75 -21.77 0.76
N SER A 518 4.08 -21.92 0.82
CA SER A 518 4.76 -22.55 1.97
C SER A 518 4.70 -21.73 3.24
N GLU A 519 4.55 -20.41 3.14
CA GLU A 519 4.41 -19.49 4.28
C GLU A 519 3.12 -19.72 5.08
N THR A 520 2.12 -20.37 4.50
CA THR A 520 0.89 -20.78 5.19
C THR A 520 1.16 -21.61 6.44
N PHE A 521 2.33 -22.26 6.51
CA PHE A 521 2.73 -23.11 7.62
C PHE A 521 3.48 -22.37 8.74
N TYR A 522 3.81 -21.08 8.59
CA TYR A 522 4.42 -20.29 9.66
C TYR A 522 3.43 -19.77 10.69
N LYS A 523 2.14 -19.69 10.33
CA LYS A 523 1.08 -19.13 11.16
C LYS A 523 0.08 -20.23 11.55
N GLU A 524 -0.59 -20.04 12.68
CA GLU A 524 -1.68 -20.92 13.07
C GLU A 524 -2.88 -20.68 12.13
N ASN A 525 -3.10 -21.59 11.21
CA ASN A 525 -4.16 -21.52 10.20
C ASN A 525 -5.17 -22.67 10.39
N PRO A 526 -6.43 -22.51 9.91
CA PRO A 526 -7.41 -23.59 9.95
C PRO A 526 -6.91 -24.84 9.22
N THR A 527 -7.15 -26.02 9.81
CA THR A 527 -6.72 -27.31 9.25
C THR A 527 -7.10 -27.55 7.78
N PRO A 528 -8.32 -27.22 7.31
CA PRO A 528 -8.67 -27.38 5.89
C PRO A 528 -7.79 -26.54 4.97
N LEU A 529 -7.44 -25.33 5.37
CA LEU A 529 -6.59 -24.42 4.61
C LEU A 529 -5.17 -24.99 4.47
N GLN A 530 -4.59 -25.49 5.56
CA GLN A 530 -3.27 -26.13 5.55
C GLN A 530 -3.23 -27.35 4.65
N ARG A 531 -4.27 -28.21 4.69
CA ARG A 531 -4.39 -29.36 3.79
C ARG A 531 -4.44 -28.95 2.32
N THR A 532 -5.23 -27.92 2.01
CA THR A 532 -5.33 -27.37 0.65
C THR A 532 -3.99 -26.80 0.19
N ALA A 533 -3.35 -25.96 1.00
CA ALA A 533 -2.03 -25.41 0.71
C ALA A 533 -0.99 -26.49 0.42
N MET A 534 -0.92 -27.54 1.25
CA MET A 534 0.05 -28.62 1.07
C MET A 534 -0.20 -29.42 -0.20
N ARG A 535 -1.46 -29.71 -0.53
CA ARG A 535 -1.81 -30.40 -1.79
C ARG A 535 -1.46 -29.58 -3.02
N LEU A 536 -1.76 -28.30 -3.00
CA LEU A 536 -1.39 -27.39 -4.09
C LEU A 536 0.12 -27.30 -4.21
N LEU A 537 0.81 -27.06 -3.12
CA LEU A 537 2.27 -26.93 -3.09
C LEU A 537 2.95 -28.19 -3.65
N SER A 538 2.59 -29.38 -3.18
CA SER A 538 3.17 -30.63 -3.67
C SER A 538 2.85 -30.87 -5.15
N LYS A 539 1.63 -30.54 -5.62
CA LYS A 539 1.25 -30.62 -7.03
C LYS A 539 2.12 -29.72 -7.90
N TYR A 540 2.23 -28.44 -7.54
CA TYR A 540 2.96 -27.48 -8.38
C TYR A 540 4.48 -27.64 -8.28
N ILE A 541 5.03 -28.10 -7.17
CA ILE A 541 6.42 -28.56 -7.12
C ILE A 541 6.67 -29.67 -8.14
N MET A 542 5.79 -30.65 -8.25
CA MET A 542 5.94 -31.76 -9.19
C MET A 542 5.72 -31.33 -10.64
N LEU A 543 4.75 -30.44 -10.90
CA LEU A 543 4.51 -29.92 -12.26
C LEU A 543 5.68 -29.11 -12.81
N ALA A 544 6.54 -28.55 -11.96
CA ALA A 544 7.73 -27.84 -12.41
C ALA A 544 8.72 -28.72 -13.19
N ASP A 545 8.75 -30.03 -12.93
CA ASP A 545 9.62 -30.99 -13.65
C ASP A 545 9.34 -31.02 -15.16
N SER A 546 8.07 -31.10 -15.55
CA SER A 546 7.67 -31.17 -16.97
C SER A 546 7.20 -29.82 -17.53
N GLY A 547 6.61 -28.99 -16.69
CA GLY A 547 5.97 -27.73 -17.10
C GLY A 547 6.94 -26.58 -17.31
N LEU A 548 8.10 -26.58 -16.64
CA LEU A 548 9.13 -25.54 -16.79
C LEU A 548 10.29 -26.02 -17.67
N GLU A 549 10.22 -27.21 -18.24
CA GLU A 549 11.23 -27.74 -19.15
C GLU A 549 11.29 -26.90 -20.43
N SER A 550 12.40 -26.21 -20.63
CA SER A 550 12.77 -25.60 -21.88
C SER A 550 13.99 -26.34 -22.45
N LYS A 551 13.99 -26.62 -23.73
CA LYS A 551 15.16 -27.21 -24.43
C LYS A 551 16.45 -26.41 -24.29
N ARG A 552 16.38 -25.20 -23.72
CA ARG A 552 17.51 -24.28 -23.54
C ARG A 552 18.06 -24.21 -22.13
N ILE A 553 17.30 -24.68 -21.14
CA ILE A 553 17.77 -24.79 -19.77
C ILE A 553 17.88 -26.26 -19.46
N ASN A 554 19.08 -26.71 -19.20
CA ASN A 554 19.28 -28.07 -18.74
C ASN A 554 18.77 -28.22 -17.28
N GLU A 555 18.41 -29.43 -16.90
CA GLU A 555 17.91 -29.74 -15.55
C GLU A 555 18.81 -29.23 -14.43
N ASN A 556 20.13 -29.19 -14.66
CA ASN A 556 21.10 -28.69 -13.68
C ASN A 556 20.93 -27.18 -13.40
N GLN A 557 20.43 -26.40 -14.36
CA GLN A 557 20.17 -24.97 -14.16
C GLN A 557 18.87 -24.75 -13.37
N LEU A 558 17.86 -25.61 -13.53
CA LEU A 558 16.62 -25.55 -12.73
C LEU A 558 16.83 -25.92 -11.26
N THR A 559 17.84 -26.70 -10.96
CA THR A 559 18.08 -27.26 -9.63
C THR A 559 19.34 -26.72 -8.95
N SER A 560 20.18 -25.98 -9.67
CA SER A 560 21.43 -25.47 -9.11
C SER A 560 21.20 -24.36 -8.07
N LYS A 561 22.05 -24.36 -7.05
CA LYS A 561 22.08 -23.26 -6.06
C LYS A 561 22.41 -21.96 -6.78
N GLY A 562 21.55 -20.95 -6.66
CA GLY A 562 21.67 -19.67 -7.38
C GLY A 562 20.77 -19.52 -8.58
N HIS A 563 20.05 -20.59 -9.00
CA HIS A 563 18.96 -20.49 -9.95
C HIS A 563 17.67 -20.11 -9.19
N GLU A 564 16.81 -19.27 -9.80
CA GLU A 564 15.61 -18.73 -9.14
C GLU A 564 14.70 -19.83 -8.58
N LEU A 565 14.41 -20.88 -9.34
CA LEU A 565 13.62 -22.01 -8.85
C LEU A 565 14.35 -22.77 -7.73
N GLY A 566 15.67 -22.98 -7.87
CA GLY A 566 16.49 -23.64 -6.85
C GLY A 566 16.49 -22.90 -5.53
N MET A 567 16.63 -21.58 -5.55
CA MET A 567 16.53 -20.70 -4.37
C MET A 567 15.13 -20.72 -3.76
N SER A 568 14.09 -20.70 -4.59
CA SER A 568 12.71 -20.80 -4.16
C SER A 568 12.42 -22.14 -3.48
N LEU A 569 12.91 -23.24 -4.04
CA LEU A 569 12.79 -24.57 -3.41
C LEU A 569 13.52 -24.63 -2.07
N ASP A 570 14.72 -24.02 -1.93
CA ASP A 570 15.40 -23.91 -0.63
C ASP A 570 14.53 -23.15 0.39
N GLY A 571 13.88 -22.06 -0.02
CA GLY A 571 12.92 -21.31 0.78
C GLY A 571 11.73 -22.18 1.19
N VAL A 572 11.09 -22.88 0.23
CA VAL A 572 9.96 -23.78 0.48
C VAL A 572 10.32 -24.85 1.51
N PHE A 573 11.41 -25.57 1.30
CA PHE A 573 11.85 -26.62 2.24
C PHE A 573 12.25 -26.03 3.60
N GLY A 574 12.86 -24.84 3.62
CA GLY A 574 13.13 -24.09 4.84
C GLY A 574 11.85 -23.81 5.64
N ASN A 575 10.79 -23.36 4.96
CA ASN A 575 9.50 -23.10 5.59
C ASN A 575 8.83 -24.37 6.11
N LEU A 576 8.76 -25.41 5.28
CA LEU A 576 8.06 -26.64 5.60
C LEU A 576 8.73 -27.45 6.72
N PHE A 577 10.05 -27.42 6.82
CA PHE A 577 10.84 -28.20 7.77
C PHE A 577 11.42 -27.37 8.91
N SER A 578 10.93 -26.13 9.12
CA SER A 578 11.39 -25.31 10.25
C SER A 578 10.91 -25.85 11.59
N THR A 579 11.72 -25.63 12.63
CA THR A 579 11.35 -25.98 14.01
C THR A 579 10.05 -25.30 14.44
N ASN A 580 9.80 -24.06 13.99
CA ASN A 580 8.56 -23.32 14.27
C ASN A 580 7.34 -24.02 13.66
N THR A 581 7.43 -24.41 12.38
CA THR A 581 6.37 -25.17 11.70
C THR A 581 6.05 -26.46 12.45
N PHE A 582 7.06 -27.22 12.79
CA PHE A 582 6.84 -28.49 13.49
C PHE A 582 6.29 -28.34 14.92
N ASN A 583 6.73 -27.34 15.67
CA ASN A 583 6.17 -27.04 16.99
C ASN A 583 4.69 -26.64 16.90
N MET A 584 4.34 -25.87 15.87
CA MET A 584 2.93 -25.53 15.61
C MET A 584 2.10 -26.77 15.26
N LEU A 585 2.62 -27.64 14.37
CA LEU A 585 1.95 -28.88 13.98
C LEU A 585 1.79 -29.88 15.16
N LEU A 586 2.75 -29.92 16.07
CA LEU A 586 2.63 -30.70 17.31
C LEU A 586 1.47 -30.18 18.17
N LYS A 587 1.34 -28.87 18.31
CA LYS A 587 0.25 -28.24 19.07
C LYS A 587 -1.11 -28.48 18.41
N GLN A 588 -1.19 -28.38 17.09
CA GLN A 588 -2.44 -28.57 16.34
C GLN A 588 -2.86 -30.05 16.29
N GLY A 589 -1.93 -30.97 16.16
CA GLY A 589 -2.18 -32.41 16.13
C GLY A 589 -2.76 -32.96 17.43
N THR A 590 -2.76 -32.22 18.54
CA THR A 590 -3.48 -32.58 19.78
C THR A 590 -4.99 -32.38 19.68
N LYS A 591 -5.46 -31.57 18.71
CA LYS A 591 -6.89 -31.32 18.48
C LYS A 591 -7.48 -32.46 17.62
N ARG A 592 -8.70 -32.87 17.92
CA ARG A 592 -9.40 -33.94 17.15
C ARG A 592 -9.50 -33.51 15.66
N GLY A 593 -8.93 -34.30 14.76
CA GLY A 593 -8.90 -34.03 13.31
C GLY A 593 -7.94 -32.88 12.90
N GLY A 594 -7.06 -32.46 13.81
CA GLY A 594 -6.04 -31.44 13.52
C GLY A 594 -5.02 -31.90 12.46
N TYR A 595 -4.42 -30.95 11.76
CA TYR A 595 -3.33 -31.20 10.83
C TYR A 595 -2.03 -31.41 11.59
N ASP A 596 -1.41 -32.57 11.43
CA ASP A 596 -0.26 -32.98 12.23
C ASP A 596 1.03 -33.20 11.41
N ILE A 597 2.13 -33.44 12.10
CA ILE A 597 3.44 -33.70 11.49
C ILE A 597 3.40 -34.92 10.56
N ASN A 598 2.64 -35.97 10.92
CA ASN A 598 2.59 -37.17 10.11
C ASN A 598 1.93 -36.94 8.78
N GLU A 599 0.80 -36.20 8.80
CA GLU A 599 0.10 -35.79 7.59
C GLU A 599 0.98 -34.85 6.74
N HIS A 600 1.64 -33.87 7.38
CA HIS A 600 2.49 -32.90 6.73
C HIS A 600 3.66 -33.53 5.98
N ILE A 601 4.43 -34.38 6.65
CA ILE A 601 5.55 -35.09 6.05
C ILE A 601 5.07 -36.15 5.07
N GLY A 602 3.93 -36.81 5.36
CA GLY A 602 3.36 -37.88 4.53
C GLY A 602 3.00 -37.40 3.14
N ILE A 603 2.33 -36.27 2.99
CA ILE A 603 1.94 -35.72 1.68
C ILE A 603 3.17 -35.48 0.78
N LEU A 604 4.25 -34.94 1.34
CA LEU A 604 5.50 -34.72 0.59
C LEU A 604 6.20 -36.05 0.24
N CYS A 605 6.21 -36.96 1.18
CA CYS A 605 6.77 -38.31 0.96
C CYS A 605 6.03 -39.01 -0.17
N ASP A 606 4.70 -38.98 -0.16
CA ASP A 606 3.87 -39.58 -1.19
C ASP A 606 4.10 -38.93 -2.57
N ALA A 607 4.22 -37.61 -2.60
CA ALA A 607 4.49 -36.88 -3.85
C ALA A 607 5.85 -37.23 -4.44
N PHE A 608 6.90 -37.36 -3.63
CA PHE A 608 8.26 -37.53 -4.11
C PHE A 608 8.69 -39.00 -4.26
N PHE A 609 7.98 -39.94 -3.64
CA PHE A 609 8.41 -41.34 -3.61
C PHE A 609 7.29 -42.36 -3.96
N ASN A 610 6.05 -42.13 -3.54
CA ASN A 610 5.00 -43.16 -3.65
C ASN A 610 4.18 -43.06 -4.93
N ASN A 611 4.04 -41.86 -5.51
CA ASN A 611 3.21 -41.61 -6.69
C ASN A 611 4.03 -41.51 -7.98
N ILE A 612 5.18 -42.15 -8.03
CA ILE A 612 6.12 -42.09 -9.17
C ILE A 612 6.52 -43.48 -9.61
N GLU A 613 6.92 -43.61 -10.87
CA GLU A 613 7.53 -44.82 -11.38
C GLU A 613 8.92 -45.01 -10.74
N THR A 614 9.12 -46.11 -10.05
CA THR A 614 10.37 -46.43 -9.33
C THR A 614 11.22 -47.46 -10.05
N SER A 615 10.78 -47.90 -11.23
CA SER A 615 11.50 -48.92 -12.04
C SER A 615 12.83 -48.41 -12.61
N HIS A 616 13.00 -47.08 -12.73
CA HIS A 616 14.16 -46.43 -13.31
C HIS A 616 14.74 -45.36 -12.36
N MET A 617 15.89 -44.80 -12.75
CA MET A 617 16.42 -43.61 -12.10
C MET A 617 15.41 -42.44 -12.27
N PRO A 618 15.06 -41.68 -11.21
CA PRO A 618 14.22 -40.52 -11.33
C PRO A 618 14.91 -39.42 -12.16
N SER A 619 14.13 -38.47 -12.72
CA SER A 619 14.68 -37.29 -13.36
C SER A 619 15.64 -36.56 -12.42
N ASN A 620 16.56 -35.77 -12.96
CA ASN A 620 17.49 -34.99 -12.13
C ASN A 620 16.75 -34.03 -11.20
N TYR A 621 15.62 -33.47 -11.66
CA TYR A 621 14.77 -32.60 -10.85
C TYR A 621 14.17 -33.37 -9.66
N LEU A 622 13.53 -34.49 -9.93
CA LEU A 622 12.94 -35.34 -8.90
C LEU A 622 13.98 -35.91 -7.93
N ALA A 623 15.13 -36.32 -8.43
CA ALA A 623 16.25 -36.76 -7.61
C ALA A 623 16.70 -35.64 -6.66
N ASN A 624 16.76 -34.39 -7.14
CA ASN A 624 17.09 -33.23 -6.30
C ASN A 624 16.02 -32.97 -5.22
N LEU A 625 14.73 -33.08 -5.54
CA LEU A 625 13.64 -32.97 -4.54
C LEU A 625 13.73 -34.05 -3.47
N GLN A 626 13.98 -35.31 -3.89
CA GLN A 626 14.16 -36.41 -2.98
C GLN A 626 15.35 -36.19 -2.02
N LEU A 627 16.45 -35.69 -2.56
CA LEU A 627 17.65 -35.36 -1.77
C LEU A 627 17.35 -34.22 -0.78
N ARG A 628 16.72 -33.13 -1.23
CA ARG A 628 16.31 -32.00 -0.38
C ARG A 628 15.38 -32.45 0.74
N TYR A 629 14.40 -33.30 0.44
CA TYR A 629 13.49 -33.84 1.45
C TYR A 629 14.27 -34.62 2.54
N ILE A 630 15.14 -35.53 2.16
CA ILE A 630 15.95 -36.31 3.11
C ILE A 630 16.86 -35.39 3.94
N MET A 631 17.53 -34.44 3.31
CA MET A 631 18.40 -33.50 4.01
C MET A 631 17.62 -32.60 4.98
N ALA A 632 16.46 -32.07 4.57
CA ALA A 632 15.63 -31.23 5.40
C ALA A 632 15.08 -32.01 6.62
N LEU A 633 14.63 -33.23 6.40
CA LEU A 633 14.13 -34.11 7.47
C LEU A 633 15.23 -34.45 8.50
N ASN A 634 16.43 -34.81 8.03
CA ASN A 634 17.58 -35.09 8.90
C ASN A 634 18.02 -33.84 9.68
N LYS A 635 18.09 -32.69 9.01
CA LYS A 635 18.41 -31.40 9.64
C LYS A 635 17.39 -31.05 10.73
N ALA A 636 16.10 -31.13 10.43
CA ALA A 636 15.05 -30.85 11.40
C ALA A 636 15.13 -31.76 12.65
N ALA A 637 15.43 -33.05 12.45
CA ALA A 637 15.61 -33.98 13.57
C ALA A 637 16.87 -33.67 14.41
N LYS A 638 17.92 -33.13 13.78
CA LYS A 638 19.15 -32.71 14.46
C LYS A 638 18.94 -31.41 15.24
N ASP A 639 18.18 -30.46 14.65
CA ASP A 639 17.91 -29.16 15.25
C ASP A 639 16.86 -29.25 16.38
N ALA A 640 16.07 -30.32 16.43
CA ALA A 640 15.10 -30.55 17.48
C ALA A 640 15.79 -30.83 18.82
N HIS A 641 15.24 -30.30 19.93
CA HIS A 641 15.77 -30.51 21.27
C HIS A 641 15.87 -32.00 21.60
N LYS A 642 17.04 -32.43 22.10
CA LYS A 642 17.36 -33.85 22.40
C LYS A 642 16.32 -34.44 23.37
N GLY A 643 15.77 -35.59 22.99
CA GLY A 643 14.75 -36.31 23.78
C GLY A 643 13.35 -35.71 23.70
N SER A 644 13.14 -34.64 22.95
CA SER A 644 11.82 -34.05 22.77
C SER A 644 10.87 -34.90 21.94
N LYS A 645 9.57 -34.73 22.16
CA LYS A 645 8.52 -35.40 21.36
C LYS A 645 8.71 -35.13 19.86
N LEU A 646 9.15 -33.93 19.49
CA LEU A 646 9.46 -33.59 18.11
C LEU A 646 10.59 -34.46 17.56
N GLN A 647 11.72 -34.53 18.28
CA GLN A 647 12.86 -35.32 17.84
C GLN A 647 12.51 -36.79 17.65
N LEU A 648 11.78 -37.39 18.60
CA LEU A 648 11.34 -38.82 18.52
C LEU A 648 10.43 -39.04 17.31
N CYS A 649 9.48 -38.10 17.04
CA CYS A 649 8.60 -38.17 15.89
C CYS A 649 9.41 -38.13 14.57
N LEU A 650 10.32 -37.18 14.44
CA LEU A 650 11.15 -37.02 13.24
C LEU A 650 12.09 -38.22 13.03
N GLN A 651 12.70 -38.76 14.11
CA GLN A 651 13.53 -39.96 14.03
C GLN A 651 12.72 -41.20 13.57
N HIS A 652 11.49 -41.34 14.04
CA HIS A 652 10.60 -42.37 13.54
C HIS A 652 10.29 -42.22 12.05
N LYS A 653 10.02 -41.00 11.59
CA LYS A 653 9.80 -40.72 10.17
C LYS A 653 11.04 -41.00 9.31
N ILE A 654 12.22 -40.64 9.78
CA ILE A 654 13.50 -40.99 9.13
C ILE A 654 13.65 -42.51 8.99
N ALA A 655 13.38 -43.26 10.06
CA ALA A 655 13.44 -44.73 10.04
C ALA A 655 12.46 -45.33 9.01
N THR A 656 11.20 -44.87 9.03
CA THR A 656 10.17 -45.30 8.06
C THR A 656 10.58 -44.98 6.62
N THR A 657 11.08 -43.75 6.35
CA THR A 657 11.56 -43.37 5.02
C THR A 657 12.74 -44.22 4.57
N ARG A 658 13.68 -44.55 5.45
CA ARG A 658 14.80 -45.43 5.12
C ARG A 658 14.35 -46.85 4.74
N THR A 659 13.36 -47.40 5.45
CA THR A 659 12.77 -48.72 5.13
C THR A 659 12.09 -48.67 3.74
N MET A 660 11.36 -47.62 3.45
CA MET A 660 10.77 -47.37 2.10
C MET A 660 11.86 -47.33 1.01
N LEU A 661 12.90 -46.54 1.23
CA LEU A 661 14.03 -46.44 0.27
C LEU A 661 14.75 -47.77 0.04
N ALA A 662 14.90 -48.61 1.07
CA ALA A 662 15.42 -49.95 0.91
C ALA A 662 14.54 -50.81 -0.01
N THR A 663 13.22 -50.73 0.18
CA THR A 663 12.24 -51.43 -0.67
C THR A 663 12.28 -50.92 -2.12
N MET A 664 12.39 -49.59 -2.31
CA MET A 664 12.53 -49.00 -3.64
C MET A 664 13.82 -49.45 -4.32
N ALA A 665 14.94 -49.50 -3.61
CA ALA A 665 16.23 -50.00 -4.14
C ALA A 665 16.13 -51.47 -4.58
N GLN A 666 15.33 -52.31 -3.89
CA GLN A 666 15.12 -53.71 -4.29
C GLN A 666 14.23 -53.85 -5.53
N LYS A 667 13.20 -53.00 -5.61
CA LYS A 667 12.23 -53.03 -6.73
C LYS A 667 12.71 -52.35 -8.02
N CYS A 668 13.72 -51.48 -7.93
CA CYS A 668 14.24 -50.75 -9.09
C CYS A 668 14.98 -51.70 -10.06
N ASN A 669 14.70 -51.54 -11.35
CA ASN A 669 15.32 -52.37 -12.39
C ASN A 669 16.68 -51.85 -12.85
N SER A 670 16.91 -50.52 -12.78
CA SER A 670 18.20 -49.93 -13.20
C SER A 670 19.24 -49.97 -12.07
N ASN A 671 20.50 -50.17 -12.42
CA ASN A 671 21.62 -50.15 -11.47
C ASN A 671 21.83 -48.74 -10.86
N GLU A 672 21.64 -47.71 -11.70
CA GLU A 672 21.76 -46.30 -11.27
C GLU A 672 20.66 -45.96 -10.27
N GLY A 673 19.39 -46.32 -10.54
CA GLY A 673 18.29 -46.13 -9.59
C GLY A 673 18.49 -46.88 -8.28
N LYS A 674 18.99 -48.14 -8.33
CA LYS A 674 19.36 -48.90 -7.11
C LYS A 674 20.42 -48.16 -6.31
N ALA A 675 21.46 -47.65 -6.95
CA ALA A 675 22.51 -46.91 -6.33
C ALA A 675 21.99 -45.62 -5.72
N TRP A 676 21.09 -44.90 -6.41
CA TRP A 676 20.47 -43.68 -5.94
C TRP A 676 19.66 -43.91 -4.65
N TYR A 677 18.73 -44.85 -4.63
CA TYR A 677 17.92 -45.13 -3.44
C TYR A 677 18.75 -45.62 -2.26
N LYS A 678 19.85 -46.37 -2.50
CA LYS A 678 20.81 -46.76 -1.45
C LYS A 678 21.58 -45.54 -0.93
N LEU A 679 21.94 -44.59 -1.79
CA LEU A 679 22.60 -43.37 -1.41
C LEU A 679 21.72 -42.52 -0.49
N LEU A 680 20.44 -42.32 -0.88
CA LEU A 680 19.47 -41.61 -0.07
C LEU A 680 19.22 -42.30 1.29
N GLN A 681 19.13 -43.63 1.31
CA GLN A 681 18.94 -44.42 2.53
C GLN A 681 20.07 -44.19 3.55
N ASN A 682 21.31 -44.07 3.08
CA ASN A 682 22.53 -43.91 3.91
C ASN A 682 22.85 -42.45 4.21
N ARG A 683 22.18 -41.49 3.62
CA ARG A 683 22.40 -40.06 3.85
C ARG A 683 22.05 -39.67 5.28
N ARG A 684 22.99 -39.06 6.00
CA ARG A 684 22.82 -38.56 7.38
C ARG A 684 22.55 -37.05 7.40
#